data_5b1173de4f70e33986e99c6b9aecf05f
#
_entry.id   5b1173de4f70e33986e99c6b9aecf05f
#
_cell.length_a   1.000
_cell.length_b   1.000
_cell.length_c   1.000
_cell.angle_alpha   90.00
_cell.angle_beta   90.00
_cell.angle_gamma   90.00
#
_symmetry.space_group_name_H-M   'P 1'
#
loop_
_entity.id
_entity.type
_entity.pdbx_description
1 polymer ?
#
loop_
_entity_poly.entity_id
_entity_poly.type
_entity_poly.pdbx_seq_one_letter_code
_entity_poly.pdbx_strand_id
1 'polypeptide(L)'
;MLALGVAVLVTLLGIGALGAVGYVVSIAASAPSLDSLNPINKGATSVVFAADGSRLGFIQANDLRTPVRAQDIPQSVRDATVAIEDQRFYEHKGVDYEGILRAAYRNVTSGRTLQGGSTITMQLVRNLYISQERTLSRKIREARLAQQLEQRHPGRAGKVWILTNYLNTVPYGTVGGQSAIGIDAAARLYFDKPVSQLTLPEAALLSGLPQAPSTYNPFINPDGARLRRNDVLKKMADLHYVTPEQAARAMASPLGVRHNAYYTTRREGYFFDYVQQELINRYGADRVRQGGLKIYTTIDLKFQDAARKAIAGQLTQPGDPSSAVVSIDPANGYIRAMASSANYGLSKFNLAAQGHRQPGSTFKVMVLMTAVRKGIDPQSTTYESKPLDFVDPRYGPINVQTYSHSYLGNINLVDATLKSDNTVYQQLDLDVGPKDVAQTAHDMGVTTHLDGYPSEGLGGLTIGVSPLEMANAYATVASGGWRNTPTAFTKVRFPDGHSDDLSKPQRVKAFSDGVTSTVSDILQKNIQMGTGVAANIGCPAGGKTGTTDNFTDAWFDGFTPHLATAVWVGYPKSKVPMTDVHGIQVAGGTFPAMIWHDYMQVAHGSDCSGFPAPQSPVSFSPFFSSRAGSGSGSGSNGSGSGYGGSNTATGSGSGRGKASGAGGIGNPVDNPPGQHRTVSPTTGGGTSHHTYNPQFYASPPQTAPPSSGGGGGGTGGAGAGPAH
;
A
#
# COMPACT_ATOMS: atom_id res chain seq x y z
N MET A 1 77.78 25.05 30.00
CA MET A 1 77.18 24.56 28.75
C MET A 1 75.99 23.70 28.99
N LEU A 2 75.99 22.59 29.78
CA LEU A 2 74.86 21.69 30.01
C LEU A 2 73.68 22.38 30.68
N ALA A 3 73.88 23.16 31.72
CA ALA A 3 72.84 23.90 32.44
C ALA A 3 72.14 24.96 31.58
N LEU A 4 72.88 25.64 30.68
CA LEU A 4 72.31 26.59 29.72
C LEU A 4 71.46 25.87 28.65
N GLY A 5 71.92 24.70 28.17
CA GLY A 5 71.16 23.88 27.23
C GLY A 5 69.84 23.35 27.83
N VAL A 6 69.88 22.90 29.07
CA VAL A 6 68.65 22.47 29.81
C VAL A 6 67.69 23.64 30.02
N ALA A 7 68.18 24.83 30.41
CA ALA A 7 67.36 26.03 30.62
C ALA A 7 66.68 26.46 29.30
N VAL A 8 67.41 26.47 28.17
CA VAL A 8 66.86 26.77 26.85
C VAL A 8 65.82 25.74 26.44
N LEU A 9 66.06 24.44 26.64
CA LEU A 9 65.10 23.37 26.36
C LEU A 9 63.82 23.53 27.19
N VAL A 10 63.92 23.78 28.50
CA VAL A 10 62.76 23.99 29.39
C VAL A 10 62.00 25.24 28.96
N THR A 11 62.69 26.33 28.59
CA THR A 11 62.01 27.55 28.10
C THR A 11 61.27 27.31 26.80
N LEU A 12 61.89 26.60 25.83
CA LEU A 12 61.22 26.22 24.55
C LEU A 12 60.03 25.30 24.80
N LEU A 13 60.13 24.33 25.68
CA LEU A 13 59.02 23.49 26.09
C LEU A 13 57.92 24.30 26.78
N GLY A 14 58.27 25.28 27.59
CA GLY A 14 57.31 26.21 28.24
C GLY A 14 56.55 27.06 27.20
N ILE A 15 57.28 27.65 26.23
CA ILE A 15 56.67 28.44 25.14
C ILE A 15 55.77 27.55 24.29
N GLY A 16 56.21 26.33 23.94
CA GLY A 16 55.41 25.36 23.22
C GLY A 16 54.13 24.97 23.96
N ALA A 17 54.25 24.75 25.28
CA ALA A 17 53.08 24.45 26.10
C ALA A 17 52.08 25.62 26.19
N LEU A 18 52.58 26.86 26.34
CA LEU A 18 51.74 28.07 26.34
C LEU A 18 51.07 28.29 24.97
N GLY A 19 51.76 28.05 23.89
CA GLY A 19 51.23 28.09 22.53
C GLY A 19 50.11 27.05 22.31
N ALA A 20 50.35 25.83 22.79
CA ALA A 20 49.33 24.77 22.73
C ALA A 20 48.08 25.11 23.58
N VAL A 21 48.25 25.65 24.80
CA VAL A 21 47.14 26.11 25.64
C VAL A 21 46.38 27.26 24.96
N GLY A 22 47.11 28.26 24.43
CA GLY A 22 46.50 29.36 23.68
C GLY A 22 45.69 28.89 22.47
N TYR A 23 46.20 27.92 21.73
CA TYR A 23 45.48 27.29 20.59
C TYR A 23 44.21 26.60 21.08
N VAL A 24 44.28 25.78 22.14
CA VAL A 24 43.08 25.08 22.70
C VAL A 24 42.03 26.08 23.19
N VAL A 25 42.46 27.14 23.89
CA VAL A 25 41.53 28.19 24.40
C VAL A 25 40.90 28.95 23.21
N SER A 26 41.64 29.28 22.18
CA SER A 26 41.12 29.96 20.98
C SER A 26 40.07 29.13 20.25
N ILE A 27 40.32 27.84 20.05
CA ILE A 27 39.36 26.92 19.42
C ILE A 27 38.14 26.72 20.33
N ALA A 28 38.33 26.57 21.62
CA ALA A 28 37.21 26.42 22.60
C ALA A 28 36.35 27.68 22.66
N ALA A 29 36.95 28.87 22.58
CA ALA A 29 36.24 30.15 22.52
C ALA A 29 35.46 30.33 21.20
N SER A 30 35.98 29.79 20.08
CA SER A 30 35.31 29.80 18.79
C SER A 30 34.19 28.75 18.66
N ALA A 31 34.01 27.85 19.64
CA ALA A 31 32.93 26.86 19.60
C ALA A 31 31.57 27.57 19.69
N PRO A 32 30.59 27.20 18.85
CA PRO A 32 29.25 27.79 18.92
C PRO A 32 28.60 27.50 20.27
N SER A 33 27.68 28.37 20.69
CA SER A 33 26.82 28.06 21.86
C SER A 33 25.92 26.88 21.52
N LEU A 34 25.69 25.99 22.48
CA LEU A 34 24.75 24.89 22.34
C LEU A 34 23.32 25.38 22.02
N ASP A 35 22.97 26.61 22.42
CA ASP A 35 21.68 27.25 22.16
C ASP A 35 21.51 27.67 20.67
N SER A 36 22.62 27.92 19.98
CA SER A 36 22.61 28.25 18.56
C SER A 36 22.61 27.04 17.63
N LEU A 37 22.75 25.84 18.18
CA LEU A 37 22.80 24.59 17.43
C LEU A 37 21.47 23.83 17.51
N ASN A 38 20.93 23.49 16.35
CA ASN A 38 19.82 22.55 16.28
C ASN A 38 20.36 21.11 16.23
N PRO A 39 19.82 20.19 17.04
CA PRO A 39 20.19 18.79 16.95
C PRO A 39 19.92 18.27 15.53
N ILE A 40 20.87 17.56 14.95
CA ILE A 40 20.67 16.84 13.70
C ILE A 40 19.56 15.81 13.94
N ASN A 41 18.37 16.11 13.46
CA ASN A 41 17.25 15.17 13.53
C ASN A 41 17.46 14.07 12.48
N LYS A 42 18.09 12.98 12.89
CA LYS A 42 18.33 11.82 12.02
C LYS A 42 17.09 10.94 11.83
N GLY A 43 15.90 11.42 12.17
CA GLY A 43 14.65 10.69 12.04
C GLY A 43 14.59 9.37 12.84
N ALA A 44 13.47 8.72 12.79
CA ALA A 44 13.28 7.34 13.24
C ALA A 44 12.79 6.49 12.06
N THR A 45 12.75 5.17 12.20
CA THR A 45 12.15 4.31 11.17
C THR A 45 10.66 4.59 11.09
N SER A 46 10.14 4.85 9.89
CA SER A 46 8.70 5.07 9.67
C SER A 46 7.93 3.76 9.79
N VAL A 47 6.75 3.83 10.42
CA VAL A 47 5.91 2.66 10.70
C VAL A 47 4.54 2.85 10.05
N VAL A 48 4.06 1.81 9.38
CA VAL A 48 2.74 1.76 8.75
C VAL A 48 1.84 0.81 9.55
N PHE A 49 0.65 1.32 9.90
CA PHE A 49 -0.36 0.59 10.67
C PHE A 49 -1.61 0.36 9.83
N ALA A 50 -2.25 -0.79 10.01
CA ALA A 50 -3.58 -1.08 9.49
C ALA A 50 -4.66 -0.28 10.25
N ALA A 51 -5.92 -0.36 9.79
CA ALA A 51 -7.04 0.35 10.41
C ALA A 51 -7.29 -0.08 11.86
N ASP A 52 -6.99 -1.32 12.22
CA ASP A 52 -7.08 -1.86 13.58
C ASP A 52 -5.89 -1.48 14.48
N GLY A 53 -4.93 -0.69 13.96
CA GLY A 53 -3.71 -0.30 14.67
C GLY A 53 -2.61 -1.35 14.67
N SER A 54 -2.81 -2.52 14.07
CA SER A 54 -1.74 -3.52 13.93
C SER A 54 -0.69 -3.07 12.90
N ARG A 55 0.57 -3.44 13.15
CA ARG A 55 1.66 -3.02 12.28
C ARG A 55 1.67 -3.81 10.95
N LEU A 56 1.69 -3.09 9.84
CA LEU A 56 1.90 -3.65 8.50
C LEU A 56 3.40 -3.83 8.17
N GLY A 57 4.24 -2.90 8.63
CA GLY A 57 5.67 -2.96 8.36
C GLY A 57 6.36 -1.61 8.59
N PHE A 58 7.60 -1.54 8.11
CA PHE A 58 8.42 -0.33 8.20
C PHE A 58 8.76 0.18 6.80
N ILE A 59 8.65 1.50 6.59
CA ILE A 59 9.26 2.14 5.43
C ILE A 59 10.75 2.25 5.74
N GLN A 60 11.58 1.61 4.91
CA GLN A 60 13.01 1.57 5.10
C GLN A 60 13.61 2.96 4.88
N ALA A 61 14.32 3.45 5.92
CA ALA A 61 15.30 4.50 5.82
C ALA A 61 16.69 3.85 5.71
N ASN A 62 17.70 4.62 5.31
CA ASN A 62 19.10 4.13 5.29
C ASN A 62 19.56 3.65 6.68
N ASP A 63 19.04 4.28 7.73
CA ASP A 63 19.33 3.99 9.12
C ASP A 63 18.06 3.50 9.84
N LEU A 64 18.13 2.34 10.47
CA LEU A 64 17.07 1.84 11.36
C LEU A 64 17.18 2.51 12.71
N ARG A 65 16.13 3.18 13.16
CA ARG A 65 16.10 3.86 14.46
C ARG A 65 14.77 3.64 15.15
N THR A 66 14.83 3.13 16.37
CA THR A 66 13.69 2.95 17.25
C THR A 66 14.03 3.57 18.60
N PRO A 67 13.84 4.89 18.79
CA PRO A 67 14.13 5.55 20.06
C PRO A 67 13.27 4.98 21.18
N VAL A 68 13.88 4.77 22.34
CA VAL A 68 13.23 4.24 23.55
C VAL A 68 13.41 5.19 24.74
N ARG A 69 12.52 5.09 25.71
CA ARG A 69 12.58 5.88 26.93
C ARG A 69 13.61 5.29 27.89
N ALA A 70 14.11 6.09 28.83
CA ALA A 70 15.08 5.65 29.81
C ALA A 70 14.62 4.41 30.61
N GLN A 71 13.34 4.35 30.96
CA GLN A 71 12.76 3.22 31.72
C GLN A 71 12.73 1.91 30.96
N ASP A 72 12.73 1.96 29.62
CA ASP A 72 12.67 0.79 28.75
C ASP A 72 14.07 0.17 28.52
N ILE A 73 15.15 0.85 28.93
CA ILE A 73 16.55 0.39 28.82
C ILE A 73 16.96 -0.34 30.10
N PRO A 74 17.30 -1.63 30.04
CA PRO A 74 17.76 -2.39 31.23
C PRO A 74 18.98 -1.79 31.89
N GLN A 75 19.12 -1.96 33.20
CA GLN A 75 20.28 -1.49 33.95
C GLN A 75 21.57 -2.13 33.44
N SER A 76 21.55 -3.42 33.04
CA SER A 76 22.69 -4.11 32.47
C SER A 76 23.26 -3.46 31.20
N VAL A 77 22.39 -2.89 30.34
CA VAL A 77 22.82 -2.14 29.15
C VAL A 77 23.50 -0.83 29.55
N ARG A 78 22.94 -0.10 30.53
CA ARG A 78 23.51 1.15 31.02
C ARG A 78 24.89 0.93 31.65
N ASP A 79 24.99 -0.07 32.51
CA ASP A 79 26.24 -0.39 33.24
C ASP A 79 27.30 -0.91 32.26
N ALA A 80 26.93 -1.78 31.31
CA ALA A 80 27.85 -2.27 30.26
C ALA A 80 28.41 -1.12 29.40
N THR A 81 27.54 -0.17 29.02
CA THR A 81 27.95 0.98 28.22
C THR A 81 28.89 1.90 28.99
N VAL A 82 28.54 2.21 30.26
CA VAL A 82 29.40 3.02 31.13
C VAL A 82 30.73 2.33 31.39
N ALA A 83 30.73 1.02 31.69
CA ALA A 83 31.94 0.26 31.94
C ALA A 83 32.93 0.25 30.78
N ILE A 84 32.46 0.20 29.55
CA ILE A 84 33.35 0.08 28.39
C ILE A 84 33.70 1.42 27.74
N GLU A 85 32.79 2.40 27.72
CA GLU A 85 32.97 3.67 27.04
C GLU A 85 33.48 4.78 27.95
N ASP A 86 33.02 4.82 29.25
CA ASP A 86 33.27 5.94 30.13
C ASP A 86 33.09 5.55 31.62
N GLN A 87 34.11 4.88 32.16
CA GLN A 87 34.06 4.31 33.54
C GLN A 87 33.72 5.32 34.64
N ARG A 88 34.08 6.60 34.45
CA ARG A 88 33.86 7.70 35.38
C ARG A 88 32.72 8.63 34.97
N PHE A 89 31.82 8.14 34.11
CA PHE A 89 30.70 8.90 33.53
C PHE A 89 29.92 9.70 34.60
N TYR A 90 29.67 9.10 35.77
CA TYR A 90 28.89 9.74 36.81
C TYR A 90 29.68 10.72 37.66
N GLU A 91 31.02 10.82 37.52
CA GLU A 91 31.91 11.63 38.35
C GLU A 91 32.31 12.95 37.67
N HIS A 92 32.62 12.90 36.38
CA HIS A 92 33.07 14.08 35.65
C HIS A 92 31.88 14.92 35.07
N LYS A 93 32.17 16.15 34.61
CA LYS A 93 31.23 17.11 34.07
C LYS A 93 31.46 17.33 32.57
N GLY A 94 31.24 16.30 31.76
CA GLY A 94 31.33 16.31 30.28
C GLY A 94 32.70 15.90 29.72
N VAL A 95 33.79 16.19 30.43
CA VAL A 95 35.17 15.82 30.06
C VAL A 95 35.85 15.14 31.25
N ASP A 96 36.43 13.96 31.00
CA ASP A 96 37.24 13.22 31.97
C ASP A 96 38.73 13.55 31.78
N TYR A 97 39.19 14.62 32.44
CA TYR A 97 40.60 15.06 32.33
C TYR A 97 41.59 14.03 32.87
N GLU A 98 41.25 13.33 33.95
CA GLU A 98 42.09 12.27 34.51
C GLU A 98 42.17 11.06 33.59
N GLY A 99 41.03 10.67 32.98
CA GLY A 99 40.95 9.61 32.01
C GLY A 99 41.79 9.94 30.74
N ILE A 100 41.79 11.21 30.28
CA ILE A 100 42.61 11.67 29.18
C ILE A 100 44.12 11.56 29.51
N LEU A 101 44.54 12.00 30.68
CA LEU A 101 45.94 11.88 31.11
C LEU A 101 46.37 10.43 31.25
N ARG A 102 45.56 9.58 31.81
CA ARG A 102 45.81 8.13 31.94
C ARG A 102 45.90 7.46 30.58
N ALA A 103 45.01 7.81 29.64
CA ALA A 103 44.99 7.29 28.27
C ALA A 103 46.27 7.75 27.51
N ALA A 104 46.67 9.01 27.64
CA ALA A 104 47.88 9.55 27.05
C ALA A 104 49.16 8.82 27.53
N TYR A 105 49.26 8.61 28.86
CA TYR A 105 50.38 7.87 29.47
C TYR A 105 50.43 6.42 28.94
N ARG A 106 49.34 5.71 28.91
CA ARG A 106 49.27 4.32 28.42
C ARG A 106 49.60 4.22 26.90
N ASN A 107 49.12 5.15 26.10
CA ASN A 107 49.36 5.15 24.66
C ASN A 107 50.86 5.42 24.35
N VAL A 108 51.48 6.34 25.11
CA VAL A 108 52.93 6.64 24.98
C VAL A 108 53.78 5.44 25.44
N THR A 109 53.45 4.81 26.56
CA THR A 109 54.23 3.69 27.13
C THR A 109 54.08 2.41 26.30
N SER A 110 52.97 2.20 25.63
CA SER A 110 52.70 1.01 24.81
C SER A 110 53.07 1.12 23.33
N GLY A 111 53.39 2.36 22.85
CA GLY A 111 53.62 2.64 21.40
C GLY A 111 52.38 2.39 20.52
N ARG A 112 51.20 2.18 21.09
CA ARG A 112 49.94 1.89 20.40
C ARG A 112 48.81 2.68 21.00
N THR A 113 47.78 3.03 20.18
CA THR A 113 46.58 3.68 20.68
C THR A 113 45.68 2.63 21.35
N LEU A 114 45.88 2.37 22.63
CA LEU A 114 45.18 1.36 23.39
C LEU A 114 43.89 1.90 24.04
N GLN A 115 43.79 3.20 24.30
CA GLN A 115 42.65 3.80 25.02
C GLN A 115 42.30 5.17 24.41
N GLY A 116 40.97 5.41 24.20
CA GLY A 116 40.42 6.69 23.75
C GLY A 116 40.01 7.54 24.96
N GLY A 117 40.29 8.86 24.92
CA GLY A 117 39.90 9.82 25.96
C GLY A 117 38.59 10.56 25.68
N SER A 118 37.65 9.97 24.93
CA SER A 118 36.34 10.59 24.65
C SER A 118 35.27 10.06 25.60
N THR A 119 34.57 10.97 26.29
CA THR A 119 33.44 10.62 27.17
C THR A 119 32.16 10.30 26.39
N ILE A 120 31.19 9.66 27.04
CA ILE A 120 29.83 9.43 26.49
C ILE A 120 29.20 10.77 26.06
N THR A 121 29.37 11.82 26.88
CA THR A 121 28.81 13.16 26.56
C THR A 121 29.46 13.77 25.31
N MET A 122 30.78 13.64 25.16
CA MET A 122 31.49 14.09 23.93
C MET A 122 31.00 13.32 22.70
N GLN A 123 30.82 12.00 22.82
CA GLN A 123 30.30 11.18 21.73
C GLN A 123 28.86 11.55 21.37
N LEU A 124 28.00 11.83 22.35
CA LEU A 124 26.63 12.31 22.13
C LEU A 124 26.61 13.64 21.37
N VAL A 125 27.42 14.60 21.81
CA VAL A 125 27.57 15.91 21.14
C VAL A 125 28.01 15.75 19.69
N ARG A 126 28.99 14.90 19.43
CA ARG A 126 29.44 14.59 18.07
C ARG A 126 28.30 14.03 17.22
N ASN A 127 27.49 13.12 17.77
CA ASN A 127 26.41 12.49 17.03
C ASN A 127 25.24 13.44 16.73
N LEU A 128 25.01 14.45 17.58
CA LEU A 128 23.87 15.37 17.47
C LEU A 128 24.19 16.70 16.81
N TYR A 129 25.42 17.24 16.96
CA TYR A 129 25.68 18.65 16.64
C TYR A 129 26.87 18.91 15.74
N ILE A 130 27.75 17.93 15.48
CA ILE A 130 29.04 18.17 14.80
C ILE A 130 29.21 17.24 13.60
N SER A 131 29.88 17.76 12.54
CA SER A 131 30.30 16.95 11.38
C SER A 131 31.36 15.89 11.78
N GLN A 132 31.44 14.80 11.01
CA GLN A 132 32.30 13.65 11.34
C GLN A 132 33.77 13.78 10.94
N GLU A 133 34.28 14.98 10.59
CA GLU A 133 35.66 15.19 10.25
C GLU A 133 36.60 14.88 11.43
N ARG A 134 37.75 14.23 11.16
CA ARG A 134 38.70 13.80 12.21
C ARG A 134 39.80 14.86 12.41
N THR A 135 39.52 15.96 13.10
CA THR A 135 40.45 17.03 13.39
C THR A 135 40.61 17.27 14.90
N LEU A 136 41.75 17.82 15.32
CA LEU A 136 41.99 18.21 16.73
C LEU A 136 41.04 19.34 17.13
N SER A 137 40.77 20.29 16.26
CA SER A 137 39.84 21.40 16.51
C SER A 137 38.42 20.89 16.76
N ARG A 138 38.01 19.87 16.04
CA ARG A 138 36.71 19.21 16.34
C ARG A 138 36.66 18.62 17.74
N LYS A 139 37.71 17.91 18.19
CA LYS A 139 37.81 17.33 19.51
C LYS A 139 37.69 18.37 20.66
N ILE A 140 38.32 19.54 20.44
CA ILE A 140 38.26 20.66 21.42
C ILE A 140 36.81 21.21 21.46
N ARG A 141 36.16 21.38 20.30
CA ARG A 141 34.75 21.79 20.24
C ARG A 141 33.80 20.77 20.88
N GLU A 142 34.00 19.45 20.62
CA GLU A 142 33.26 18.38 21.29
C GLU A 142 33.35 18.49 22.80
N ALA A 143 34.55 18.70 23.34
CA ALA A 143 34.79 18.84 24.77
C ALA A 143 34.04 20.07 25.34
N ARG A 144 34.12 21.22 24.66
CA ARG A 144 33.43 22.45 25.08
C ARG A 144 31.91 22.29 25.10
N LEU A 145 31.35 21.74 24.03
CA LEU A 145 29.92 21.51 23.94
C LEU A 145 29.43 20.41 24.93
N ALA A 146 30.26 19.40 25.21
CA ALA A 146 29.97 18.40 26.23
C ALA A 146 29.84 19.02 27.61
N GLN A 147 30.71 19.99 27.98
CA GLN A 147 30.60 20.75 29.23
C GLN A 147 29.30 21.57 29.26
N GLN A 148 28.95 22.26 28.18
CA GLN A 148 27.70 23.02 28.08
C GLN A 148 26.47 22.11 28.21
N LEU A 149 26.50 20.92 27.60
CA LEU A 149 25.41 19.95 27.70
C LEU A 149 25.20 19.44 29.13
N GLU A 150 26.28 19.15 29.86
CA GLU A 150 26.23 18.73 31.25
C GLU A 150 25.75 19.86 32.17
N GLN A 151 26.10 21.12 31.89
CA GLN A 151 25.60 22.30 32.60
C GLN A 151 24.10 22.48 32.39
N ARG A 152 23.61 22.21 31.17
CA ARG A 152 22.17 22.26 30.87
C ARG A 152 21.37 21.12 31.49
N HIS A 153 21.98 19.94 31.64
CA HIS A 153 21.41 18.74 32.26
C HIS A 153 22.22 18.33 33.50
N PRO A 154 22.08 19.05 34.64
CA PRO A 154 22.90 18.80 35.80
C PRO A 154 22.43 17.59 36.61
N GLY A 155 23.35 17.03 37.35
CA GLY A 155 23.10 15.99 38.34
C GLY A 155 22.75 14.61 37.76
N ARG A 156 22.26 13.71 38.63
CA ARG A 156 21.99 12.32 38.26
C ARG A 156 20.92 12.19 37.16
N ALA A 157 19.88 13.00 37.22
CA ALA A 157 18.83 13.01 36.18
C ALA A 157 19.37 13.44 34.81
N GLY A 158 20.27 14.43 34.80
CA GLY A 158 20.97 14.85 33.59
C GLY A 158 21.84 13.75 33.01
N LYS A 159 22.57 13.01 33.83
CA LYS A 159 23.35 11.84 33.39
C LYS A 159 22.49 10.75 32.78
N VAL A 160 21.32 10.46 33.37
CA VAL A 160 20.34 9.51 32.79
C VAL A 160 19.84 10.00 31.44
N TRP A 161 19.54 11.29 31.32
CA TRP A 161 19.13 11.89 30.05
C TRP A 161 20.22 11.77 28.96
N ILE A 162 21.47 12.12 29.31
CA ILE A 162 22.64 12.03 28.40
C ILE A 162 22.86 10.60 27.92
N LEU A 163 22.89 9.64 28.86
CA LEU A 163 23.12 8.23 28.55
C LEU A 163 21.98 7.66 27.66
N THR A 164 20.74 8.01 27.96
CA THR A 164 19.59 7.59 27.16
C THR A 164 19.67 8.12 25.74
N ASN A 165 20.02 9.39 25.56
CA ASN A 165 20.18 9.97 24.22
C ASN A 165 21.38 9.40 23.48
N TYR A 166 22.48 9.11 24.17
CA TYR A 166 23.62 8.40 23.60
C TYR A 166 23.21 7.04 23.07
N LEU A 167 22.56 6.22 23.89
CA LEU A 167 22.07 4.88 23.53
C LEU A 167 21.06 4.90 22.38
N ASN A 168 20.30 5.98 22.21
CA ASN A 168 19.37 6.17 21.09
C ASN A 168 20.01 6.70 19.80
N THR A 169 21.28 7.14 19.83
CA THR A 169 21.90 7.83 18.68
C THR A 169 23.23 7.23 18.20
N VAL A 170 23.84 6.36 18.99
CA VAL A 170 25.11 5.73 18.62
C VAL A 170 24.89 4.63 17.57
N PRO A 171 25.79 4.51 16.56
CA PRO A 171 25.70 3.44 15.56
C PRO A 171 26.25 2.11 16.13
N TYR A 172 25.51 1.03 15.89
CA TYR A 172 25.85 -0.34 16.30
C TYR A 172 26.32 -1.24 15.14
N GLY A 173 26.35 -0.72 13.90
CA GLY A 173 26.81 -1.45 12.73
C GLY A 173 25.71 -1.77 11.75
N THR A 174 26.11 -2.48 10.68
CA THR A 174 25.26 -2.80 9.54
C THR A 174 25.15 -4.31 9.38
N VAL A 175 23.92 -4.83 9.23
CA VAL A 175 23.63 -6.23 8.98
C VAL A 175 22.67 -6.31 7.78
N GLY A 176 23.02 -7.09 6.76
CA GLY A 176 22.16 -7.24 5.58
C GLY A 176 21.83 -5.92 4.87
N GLY A 177 22.78 -4.97 4.83
CA GLY A 177 22.56 -3.64 4.24
C GLY A 177 21.79 -2.65 5.12
N GLN A 178 21.39 -3.03 6.33
CA GLN A 178 20.64 -2.19 7.27
C GLN A 178 21.52 -1.74 8.42
N SER A 179 21.62 -0.43 8.63
CA SER A 179 22.42 0.18 9.72
C SER A 179 21.57 0.39 10.95
N ALA A 180 21.96 -0.21 12.07
CA ALA A 180 21.29 -0.01 13.38
C ALA A 180 21.85 1.25 14.05
N ILE A 181 20.98 2.24 14.23
CA ILE A 181 21.26 3.44 15.01
C ILE A 181 20.40 3.42 16.28
N GLY A 182 21.05 3.38 17.43
CA GLY A 182 20.39 3.23 18.73
C GLY A 182 20.22 1.78 19.15
N ILE A 183 20.15 1.61 20.48
CA ILE A 183 20.24 0.32 21.16
C ILE A 183 19.05 -0.60 20.88
N ASP A 184 17.80 -0.08 20.73
CA ASP A 184 16.64 -0.94 20.43
C ASP A 184 16.66 -1.42 18.99
N ALA A 185 17.08 -0.56 18.03
CA ALA A 185 17.30 -0.99 16.67
C ALA A 185 18.35 -2.09 16.58
N ALA A 186 19.45 -1.97 17.36
CA ALA A 186 20.47 -3.00 17.45
C ALA A 186 19.95 -4.29 18.08
N ALA A 187 19.21 -4.20 19.22
CA ALA A 187 18.64 -5.36 19.87
C ALA A 187 17.73 -6.16 18.93
N ARG A 188 16.89 -5.47 18.15
CA ARG A 188 16.02 -6.10 17.15
C ARG A 188 16.80 -6.67 15.98
N LEU A 189 17.81 -5.95 15.48
CA LEU A 189 18.60 -6.40 14.33
C LEU A 189 19.48 -7.60 14.60
N TYR A 190 20.10 -7.65 15.82
CA TYR A 190 21.02 -8.71 16.20
C TYR A 190 20.35 -9.90 16.90
N PHE A 191 19.23 -9.67 17.64
CA PHE A 191 18.62 -10.67 18.52
C PHE A 191 17.13 -10.89 18.30
N ASP A 192 16.47 -10.13 17.41
CA ASP A 192 15.02 -10.20 17.15
C ASP A 192 14.14 -9.93 18.39
N LYS A 193 14.58 -9.05 19.28
CA LYS A 193 13.84 -8.69 20.49
C LYS A 193 14.04 -7.23 20.89
N PRO A 194 13.10 -6.64 21.66
CA PRO A 194 13.26 -5.27 22.15
C PRO A 194 14.41 -5.19 23.17
N VAL A 195 14.98 -3.98 23.33
CA VAL A 195 16.08 -3.73 24.26
C VAL A 195 15.75 -4.16 25.69
N SER A 196 14.48 -4.04 26.14
CA SER A 196 14.02 -4.43 27.48
C SER A 196 14.16 -5.93 27.79
N GLN A 197 14.35 -6.77 26.77
CA GLN A 197 14.49 -8.23 26.91
C GLN A 197 15.94 -8.70 26.74
N LEU A 198 16.91 -7.80 26.64
CA LEU A 198 18.31 -8.18 26.51
C LEU A 198 18.83 -8.83 27.80
N THR A 199 19.49 -9.97 27.63
CA THR A 199 20.25 -10.65 28.69
C THR A 199 21.60 -9.96 28.92
N LEU A 200 22.27 -10.26 30.05
CA LEU A 200 23.59 -9.69 30.35
C LEU A 200 24.64 -9.91 29.24
N PRO A 201 24.83 -11.12 28.68
CA PRO A 201 25.81 -11.30 27.61
C PRO A 201 25.44 -10.54 26.31
N GLU A 202 24.17 -10.36 26.00
CA GLU A 202 23.70 -9.59 24.84
C GLU A 202 23.88 -8.08 25.05
N ALA A 203 23.57 -7.58 26.25
CA ALA A 203 23.83 -6.21 26.64
C ALA A 203 25.32 -5.86 26.54
N ALA A 204 26.19 -6.75 27.03
CA ALA A 204 27.63 -6.59 26.94
C ALA A 204 28.13 -6.63 25.50
N LEU A 205 27.60 -7.53 24.66
CA LEU A 205 27.95 -7.60 23.24
C LEU A 205 27.62 -6.28 22.54
N LEU A 206 26.37 -5.81 22.65
CA LEU A 206 25.96 -4.57 22.00
C LEU A 206 26.76 -3.37 22.51
N SER A 207 26.97 -3.22 23.83
CA SER A 207 27.75 -2.12 24.39
C SER A 207 29.21 -2.09 23.90
N GLY A 208 29.73 -3.23 23.45
CA GLY A 208 31.06 -3.33 22.87
C GLY A 208 31.19 -2.89 21.42
N LEU A 209 30.08 -2.85 20.65
CA LEU A 209 30.11 -2.59 19.19
C LEU A 209 30.46 -1.15 18.80
N PRO A 210 30.00 -0.08 19.50
CA PRO A 210 30.15 1.31 19.06
C PRO A 210 31.59 1.76 18.77
N GLN A 211 32.58 1.17 19.43
CA GLN A 211 34.00 1.48 19.23
C GLN A 211 34.45 1.22 17.78
N ALA A 212 34.06 0.07 17.22
CA ALA A 212 34.40 -0.34 15.86
C ALA A 212 33.34 -1.33 15.32
N PRO A 213 32.15 -0.83 14.92
CA PRO A 213 31.00 -1.69 14.63
C PRO A 213 31.24 -2.69 13.51
N SER A 214 32.03 -2.32 12.49
CA SER A 214 32.37 -3.22 11.38
C SER A 214 33.36 -4.32 11.79
N THR A 215 34.33 -3.98 12.67
CA THR A 215 35.35 -4.90 13.15
C THR A 215 34.77 -5.97 14.10
N TYR A 216 33.81 -5.54 14.96
CA TYR A 216 33.19 -6.39 15.98
C TYR A 216 31.83 -6.94 15.55
N ASN A 217 31.47 -6.86 14.25
CA ASN A 217 30.21 -7.40 13.77
C ASN A 217 30.16 -8.92 13.99
N PRO A 218 29.23 -9.44 14.84
CA PRO A 218 29.22 -10.85 15.21
C PRO A 218 28.82 -11.81 14.08
N PHE A 219 28.20 -11.32 13.00
CA PHE A 219 27.90 -12.11 11.81
C PHE A 219 29.11 -12.25 10.86
N ILE A 220 30.07 -11.33 10.94
CA ILE A 220 31.25 -11.28 10.06
C ILE A 220 32.49 -11.77 10.82
N ASN A 221 32.67 -11.34 12.06
CA ASN A 221 33.80 -11.64 12.94
C ASN A 221 33.33 -12.10 14.33
N PRO A 222 32.78 -13.31 14.45
CA PRO A 222 32.24 -13.81 15.73
C PRO A 222 33.28 -13.90 16.83
N ASP A 223 34.53 -14.21 16.51
CA ASP A 223 35.60 -14.32 17.52
C ASP A 223 36.00 -12.94 18.06
N GLY A 224 36.16 -11.95 17.19
CA GLY A 224 36.39 -10.56 17.60
C GLY A 224 35.26 -10.00 18.43
N ALA A 225 34.02 -10.32 18.07
CA ALA A 225 32.82 -9.95 18.82
C ALA A 225 32.79 -10.60 20.22
N ARG A 226 33.18 -11.90 20.33
CA ARG A 226 33.28 -12.63 21.59
C ARG A 226 34.34 -12.04 22.50
N LEU A 227 35.52 -11.77 21.99
CA LEU A 227 36.60 -11.12 22.73
C LEU A 227 36.14 -9.76 23.25
N ARG A 228 35.54 -8.93 22.41
CA ARG A 228 35.06 -7.61 22.80
C ARG A 228 33.94 -7.67 23.85
N ARG A 229 32.98 -8.58 23.72
CA ARG A 229 31.97 -8.84 24.76
C ARG A 229 32.61 -9.20 26.09
N ASN A 230 33.60 -10.08 26.07
CA ASN A 230 34.27 -10.53 27.27
C ASN A 230 35.07 -9.41 27.94
N ASP A 231 35.68 -8.47 27.19
CA ASP A 231 36.29 -7.26 27.69
C ASP A 231 35.28 -6.38 28.44
N VAL A 232 34.05 -6.23 27.89
CA VAL A 232 32.97 -5.48 28.55
C VAL A 232 32.59 -6.16 29.87
N LEU A 233 32.36 -7.47 29.87
CA LEU A 233 31.97 -8.23 31.05
C LEU A 233 33.04 -8.17 32.14
N LYS A 234 34.31 -8.27 31.75
CA LYS A 234 35.44 -8.09 32.68
C LYS A 234 35.43 -6.72 33.34
N LYS A 235 35.28 -5.66 32.55
CA LYS A 235 35.19 -4.28 33.09
C LYS A 235 33.98 -4.07 33.99
N MET A 236 32.82 -4.71 33.66
CA MET A 236 31.64 -4.67 34.53
C MET A 236 31.92 -5.33 35.89
N ALA A 237 32.68 -6.44 35.92
CA ALA A 237 33.08 -7.10 37.17
C ALA A 237 34.12 -6.25 37.93
N ASP A 238 35.12 -5.68 37.26
CA ASP A 238 36.13 -4.79 37.84
C ASP A 238 35.50 -3.54 38.51
N LEU A 239 34.36 -3.06 37.96
CA LEU A 239 33.58 -1.92 38.49
C LEU A 239 32.44 -2.32 39.43
N HIS A 240 32.34 -3.60 39.79
CA HIS A 240 31.32 -4.15 40.69
C HIS A 240 29.86 -3.96 40.20
N TYR A 241 29.64 -3.82 38.88
CA TYR A 241 28.30 -3.82 38.31
C TYR A 241 27.71 -5.24 38.24
N VAL A 242 28.55 -6.26 38.19
CA VAL A 242 28.21 -7.68 38.25
C VAL A 242 29.21 -8.42 39.11
N THR A 243 28.85 -9.60 39.63
CA THR A 243 29.81 -10.45 40.33
C THR A 243 30.77 -11.15 39.36
N PRO A 244 31.98 -11.56 39.79
CA PRO A 244 32.88 -12.34 38.95
C PRO A 244 32.24 -13.60 38.36
N GLU A 245 31.37 -14.28 39.15
CA GLU A 245 30.67 -15.51 38.72
C GLU A 245 29.60 -15.19 37.69
N GLN A 246 28.88 -14.05 37.77
CA GLN A 246 27.95 -13.60 36.76
C GLN A 246 28.69 -13.29 35.45
N ALA A 247 29.80 -12.59 35.51
CA ALA A 247 30.64 -12.29 34.36
C ALA A 247 31.17 -13.57 33.69
N ALA A 248 31.69 -14.53 34.50
CA ALA A 248 32.20 -15.80 33.96
C ALA A 248 31.10 -16.62 33.26
N ARG A 249 29.89 -16.72 33.83
CA ARG A 249 28.76 -17.37 33.19
C ARG A 249 28.37 -16.69 31.89
N ALA A 250 28.32 -15.35 31.86
CA ALA A 250 28.01 -14.59 30.65
C ALA A 250 29.09 -14.72 29.56
N MET A 251 30.37 -14.82 29.92
CA MET A 251 31.48 -15.07 29.01
C MET A 251 31.42 -16.47 28.37
N ALA A 252 30.95 -17.48 29.12
CA ALA A 252 30.77 -18.83 28.63
C ALA A 252 29.55 -18.98 27.68
N SER A 253 28.61 -18.03 27.67
CA SER A 253 27.42 -18.08 26.82
C SER A 253 27.77 -17.90 25.34
N PRO A 254 27.02 -18.52 24.40
CA PRO A 254 27.12 -18.21 22.99
C PRO A 254 26.76 -16.74 22.71
N LEU A 255 27.10 -16.22 21.52
CA LEU A 255 26.76 -14.84 21.12
C LEU A 255 25.26 -14.63 20.97
N GLY A 256 24.51 -15.68 20.62
CA GLY A 256 23.04 -15.65 20.56
C GLY A 256 22.45 -14.84 19.40
N VAL A 257 23.29 -14.33 18.49
CA VAL A 257 22.81 -13.53 17.35
C VAL A 257 22.03 -14.36 16.35
N ARG A 258 21.00 -13.75 15.74
CA ARG A 258 20.11 -14.38 14.77
C ARG A 258 19.80 -13.44 13.63
N HIS A 259 19.91 -13.95 12.39
CA HIS A 259 19.33 -13.24 11.26
C HIS A 259 17.81 -13.21 11.40
N ASN A 260 17.21 -12.06 11.19
CA ASN A 260 15.76 -11.92 11.29
C ASN A 260 15.23 -10.91 10.25
N ALA A 261 13.92 -10.95 10.08
CA ALA A 261 13.22 -10.11 9.12
C ALA A 261 12.38 -9.00 9.79
N TYR A 262 12.62 -8.65 11.04
CA TYR A 262 11.78 -7.71 11.80
C TYR A 262 11.52 -6.40 11.05
N TYR A 263 12.56 -5.80 10.48
CA TYR A 263 12.44 -4.53 9.74
C TYR A 263 12.13 -4.72 8.25
N THR A 264 12.27 -5.91 7.70
CA THR A 264 12.02 -6.20 6.28
C THR A 264 10.67 -6.84 6.02
N THR A 265 10.07 -7.47 7.03
CA THR A 265 8.73 -8.05 6.91
C THR A 265 7.70 -6.97 6.65
N ARG A 266 6.97 -7.12 5.54
CA ARG A 266 5.83 -6.30 5.16
C ARG A 266 4.60 -7.19 5.03
N ARG A 267 3.57 -6.85 5.78
CA ARG A 267 2.23 -7.43 5.57
C ARG A 267 1.57 -6.64 4.44
N GLU A 268 0.77 -7.30 3.63
CA GLU A 268 0.02 -6.68 2.53
C GLU A 268 0.93 -5.86 1.60
N GLY A 269 1.98 -6.51 1.05
CA GLY A 269 3.07 -5.84 0.35
C GLY A 269 2.64 -4.90 -0.77
N TYR A 270 1.63 -5.27 -1.58
CA TYR A 270 1.10 -4.43 -2.66
C TYR A 270 0.44 -3.16 -2.13
N PHE A 271 -0.39 -3.29 -1.10
CA PHE A 271 -1.01 -2.13 -0.45
C PHE A 271 0.04 -1.27 0.27
N PHE A 272 1.02 -1.91 0.91
CA PHE A 272 2.12 -1.20 1.57
C PHE A 272 2.91 -0.32 0.60
N ASP A 273 3.28 -0.86 -0.56
CA ASP A 273 4.01 -0.09 -1.59
C ASP A 273 3.13 1.01 -2.20
N TYR A 274 1.83 0.77 -2.36
CA TYR A 274 0.86 1.80 -2.76
C TYR A 274 0.83 2.95 -1.74
N VAL A 275 0.72 2.66 -0.45
CA VAL A 275 0.80 3.67 0.62
C VAL A 275 2.11 4.45 0.58
N GLN A 276 3.23 3.76 0.37
CA GLN A 276 4.54 4.42 0.27
C GLN A 276 4.61 5.38 -0.92
N GLN A 277 4.06 5.00 -2.06
CA GLN A 277 4.00 5.86 -3.24
C GLN A 277 3.10 7.08 -3.00
N GLU A 278 1.93 6.90 -2.40
CA GLU A 278 1.03 8.00 -2.05
C GLU A 278 1.66 8.98 -1.04
N LEU A 279 2.45 8.48 -0.10
CA LEU A 279 3.23 9.33 0.81
C LEU A 279 4.28 10.16 0.07
N ILE A 280 4.98 9.53 -0.90
CA ILE A 280 5.98 10.22 -1.73
C ILE A 280 5.30 11.29 -2.60
N ASN A 281 4.16 10.98 -3.21
CA ASN A 281 3.39 11.93 -4.02
C ASN A 281 2.95 13.15 -3.18
N ARG A 282 2.56 12.91 -1.93
CA ARG A 282 2.03 13.96 -1.04
C ARG A 282 3.09 14.80 -0.35
N TYR A 283 4.16 14.16 0.17
CA TYR A 283 5.15 14.80 1.05
C TYR A 283 6.53 14.93 0.42
N GLY A 284 6.75 14.36 -0.75
CA GLY A 284 8.04 14.28 -1.40
C GLY A 284 8.93 13.14 -0.89
N ALA A 285 9.81 12.64 -1.74
CA ALA A 285 10.67 11.50 -1.46
C ALA A 285 11.64 11.77 -0.29
N ASP A 286 12.16 12.99 -0.17
CA ASP A 286 13.12 13.35 0.87
C ASP A 286 12.49 13.32 2.27
N ARG A 287 11.26 13.82 2.41
CA ARG A 287 10.55 13.79 3.69
C ARG A 287 10.25 12.35 4.13
N VAL A 288 9.84 11.51 3.19
CA VAL A 288 9.57 10.09 3.47
C VAL A 288 10.87 9.34 3.86
N ARG A 289 12.00 9.64 3.18
CA ARG A 289 13.32 9.06 3.50
C ARG A 289 13.90 9.53 4.84
N GLN A 290 13.60 10.76 5.26
CA GLN A 290 14.01 11.25 6.59
C GLN A 290 13.43 10.40 7.71
N GLY A 291 12.28 9.76 7.46
CA GLY A 291 11.70 8.78 8.35
C GLY A 291 11.02 9.37 9.59
N GLY A 292 10.70 8.49 10.53
CA GLY A 292 10.03 8.84 11.78
C GLY A 292 8.53 9.05 11.67
N LEU A 293 7.94 8.74 10.53
CA LEU A 293 6.51 8.87 10.29
C LEU A 293 5.75 7.70 10.94
N LYS A 294 4.59 7.99 11.52
CA LYS A 294 3.58 6.98 11.90
C LYS A 294 2.38 7.16 10.99
N ILE A 295 2.15 6.18 10.13
CA ILE A 295 1.14 6.21 9.10
C ILE A 295 -0.01 5.27 9.50
N TYR A 296 -1.23 5.81 9.58
CA TYR A 296 -2.44 5.05 9.92
C TYR A 296 -3.26 4.88 8.67
N THR A 297 -3.33 3.64 8.16
CA THR A 297 -3.97 3.32 6.89
C THR A 297 -5.44 2.95 7.05
N THR A 298 -6.12 2.82 5.92
CA THR A 298 -7.54 2.49 5.83
C THR A 298 -7.81 1.01 5.66
N ILE A 299 -6.77 0.20 5.40
CA ILE A 299 -6.94 -1.21 5.09
C ILE A 299 -7.48 -1.99 6.27
N ASP A 300 -8.49 -2.81 6.01
CA ASP A 300 -9.05 -3.76 6.96
C ASP A 300 -8.46 -5.15 6.71
N LEU A 301 -7.73 -5.66 7.68
CA LEU A 301 -7.03 -6.95 7.52
C LEU A 301 -7.98 -8.14 7.41
N LYS A 302 -9.18 -8.03 7.97
CA LYS A 302 -10.22 -9.06 7.83
C LYS A 302 -10.75 -9.08 6.39
N PHE A 303 -11.00 -7.90 5.80
CA PHE A 303 -11.43 -7.81 4.41
C PHE A 303 -10.32 -8.22 3.45
N GLN A 304 -9.09 -7.85 3.75
CA GLN A 304 -7.93 -8.24 2.95
C GLN A 304 -7.73 -9.76 2.93
N ASP A 305 -7.87 -10.42 4.07
CA ASP A 305 -7.80 -11.88 4.18
C ASP A 305 -8.98 -12.56 3.47
N ALA A 306 -10.19 -12.02 3.61
CA ALA A 306 -11.37 -12.51 2.90
C ALA A 306 -11.20 -12.43 1.39
N ALA A 307 -10.65 -11.32 0.86
CA ALA A 307 -10.40 -11.17 -0.57
C ALA A 307 -9.39 -12.21 -1.09
N ARG A 308 -8.30 -12.44 -0.36
CA ARG A 308 -7.33 -13.49 -0.74
C ARG A 308 -7.94 -14.89 -0.70
N LYS A 309 -8.75 -15.17 0.33
CA LYS A 309 -9.43 -16.47 0.46
C LYS A 309 -10.45 -16.68 -0.66
N ALA A 310 -11.22 -15.66 -1.03
CA ALA A 310 -12.16 -15.72 -2.14
C ALA A 310 -11.45 -16.02 -3.47
N ILE A 311 -10.32 -15.35 -3.74
CA ILE A 311 -9.51 -15.65 -4.93
C ILE A 311 -9.01 -17.10 -4.88
N ALA A 312 -8.37 -17.51 -3.77
CA ALA A 312 -7.78 -18.83 -3.64
C ALA A 312 -8.81 -19.96 -3.64
N GLY A 313 -10.04 -19.69 -3.22
CA GLY A 313 -11.16 -20.65 -3.24
C GLY A 313 -11.66 -20.97 -4.63
N GLN A 314 -11.55 -20.02 -5.56
CA GLN A 314 -12.02 -20.16 -6.93
C GLN A 314 -10.91 -20.56 -7.91
N LEU A 315 -9.72 -19.98 -7.76
CA LEU A 315 -8.55 -20.20 -8.61
C LEU A 315 -7.55 -21.07 -7.84
N THR A 316 -7.76 -22.38 -7.93
CA THR A 316 -7.13 -23.39 -7.03
C THR A 316 -5.99 -24.16 -7.65
N GLN A 317 -5.76 -24.06 -8.97
CA GLN A 317 -4.82 -24.90 -9.70
C GLN A 317 -3.60 -24.12 -10.19
N PRO A 318 -2.44 -24.78 -10.30
CA PRO A 318 -1.31 -24.22 -11.01
C PRO A 318 -1.64 -23.91 -12.46
N GLY A 319 -1.34 -22.68 -12.89
CA GLY A 319 -1.65 -22.22 -14.26
C GLY A 319 -2.94 -21.42 -14.38
N ASP A 320 -3.72 -21.33 -13.32
CA ASP A 320 -4.91 -20.47 -13.28
C ASP A 320 -4.58 -19.00 -13.60
N PRO A 321 -5.55 -18.26 -14.16
CA PRO A 321 -5.40 -16.83 -14.33
C PRO A 321 -5.22 -16.13 -12.99
N SER A 322 -4.60 -14.96 -13.03
CA SER A 322 -4.51 -14.08 -11.86
C SER A 322 -5.83 -13.37 -11.60
N SER A 323 -6.01 -12.95 -10.34
CA SER A 323 -7.12 -12.09 -9.96
C SER A 323 -6.62 -10.91 -9.12
N ALA A 324 -7.36 -9.80 -9.18
CA ALA A 324 -7.21 -8.64 -8.31
C ALA A 324 -8.57 -8.21 -7.78
N VAL A 325 -8.62 -7.90 -6.49
CA VAL A 325 -9.81 -7.42 -5.77
C VAL A 325 -9.49 -6.10 -5.11
N VAL A 326 -10.27 -5.06 -5.41
CA VAL A 326 -10.22 -3.77 -4.72
C VAL A 326 -11.57 -3.44 -4.14
N SER A 327 -11.60 -3.04 -2.89
CA SER A 327 -12.82 -2.68 -2.19
C SER A 327 -12.71 -1.31 -1.55
N ILE A 328 -13.70 -0.43 -1.81
CA ILE A 328 -13.75 0.96 -1.36
C ILE A 328 -15.04 1.21 -0.61
N ASP A 329 -14.95 1.91 0.51
CA ASP A 329 -16.09 2.42 1.25
C ASP A 329 -16.67 3.66 0.53
N PRO A 330 -17.91 3.60 0.00
CA PRO A 330 -18.50 4.69 -0.78
C PRO A 330 -18.72 5.98 0.02
N ALA A 331 -18.83 5.90 1.34
CA ALA A 331 -19.10 7.07 2.18
C ALA A 331 -17.89 8.01 2.29
N ASN A 332 -16.66 7.47 2.21
CA ASN A 332 -15.45 8.21 2.52
C ASN A 332 -14.26 7.97 1.56
N GLY A 333 -14.37 7.00 0.65
CA GLY A 333 -13.31 6.65 -0.30
C GLY A 333 -12.19 5.78 0.29
N TYR A 334 -12.36 5.23 1.49
CA TYR A 334 -11.32 4.42 2.14
C TYR A 334 -11.12 3.08 1.40
N ILE A 335 -9.89 2.81 1.03
CA ILE A 335 -9.50 1.51 0.47
C ILE A 335 -9.49 0.49 1.61
N ARG A 336 -10.49 -0.39 1.62
CA ARG A 336 -10.69 -1.40 2.67
C ARG A 336 -9.98 -2.71 2.38
N ALA A 337 -9.84 -3.06 1.09
CA ALA A 337 -9.06 -4.19 0.61
C ALA A 337 -8.39 -3.85 -0.73
N MET A 338 -7.18 -4.37 -0.92
CA MET A 338 -6.42 -4.32 -2.18
C MET A 338 -5.61 -5.60 -2.29
N ALA A 339 -6.25 -6.65 -2.80
CA ALA A 339 -5.69 -8.01 -2.85
C ALA A 339 -5.37 -8.42 -4.28
N SER A 340 -4.41 -9.31 -4.43
CA SER A 340 -4.06 -9.95 -5.70
C SER A 340 -3.60 -11.39 -5.45
N SER A 341 -3.82 -12.26 -6.41
CA SER A 341 -3.27 -13.61 -6.41
C SER A 341 -1.77 -13.65 -6.72
N ALA A 342 -1.19 -12.56 -7.25
CA ALA A 342 0.24 -12.48 -7.54
C ALA A 342 1.10 -12.60 -6.28
N ASN A 343 2.25 -13.27 -6.42
CA ASN A 343 3.23 -13.39 -5.32
C ASN A 343 4.08 -12.13 -5.23
N TYR A 344 3.93 -11.37 -4.14
CA TYR A 344 4.67 -10.14 -3.89
C TYR A 344 6.21 -10.35 -3.82
N GLY A 345 6.67 -11.54 -3.42
CA GLY A 345 8.09 -11.88 -3.38
C GLY A 345 8.73 -11.93 -4.78
N LEU A 346 7.98 -12.38 -5.78
CA LEU A 346 8.43 -12.54 -7.15
C LEU A 346 8.15 -11.34 -8.04
N SER A 347 7.04 -10.66 -7.83
CA SER A 347 6.65 -9.47 -8.60
C SER A 347 6.16 -8.37 -7.68
N LYS A 348 6.69 -7.16 -7.85
CA LYS A 348 6.25 -5.96 -7.13
C LYS A 348 5.15 -5.19 -7.87
N PHE A 349 4.78 -5.64 -9.07
CA PHE A 349 3.74 -5.00 -9.85
C PHE A 349 2.36 -5.21 -9.21
N ASN A 350 1.73 -4.11 -8.83
CA ASN A 350 0.42 -4.11 -8.19
C ASN A 350 -0.70 -4.18 -9.22
N LEU A 351 -1.18 -5.38 -9.51
CA LEU A 351 -2.29 -5.58 -10.47
C LEU A 351 -3.54 -4.77 -10.11
N ALA A 352 -3.80 -4.58 -8.83
CA ALA A 352 -4.99 -3.89 -8.35
C ALA A 352 -4.98 -2.37 -8.62
N ALA A 353 -3.80 -1.74 -8.64
CA ALA A 353 -3.67 -0.30 -8.83
C ALA A 353 -2.91 0.11 -10.10
N GLN A 354 -2.07 -0.77 -10.65
CA GLN A 354 -1.21 -0.47 -11.81
C GLN A 354 -1.58 -1.29 -13.05
N GLY A 355 -2.42 -2.32 -12.89
CA GLY A 355 -2.83 -3.20 -13.99
C GLY A 355 -3.93 -2.54 -14.82
N HIS A 356 -3.57 -1.92 -15.95
CA HIS A 356 -4.52 -1.38 -16.90
C HIS A 356 -5.04 -2.48 -17.82
N ARG A 357 -6.31 -2.84 -17.66
CA ARG A 357 -6.97 -3.94 -18.37
C ARG A 357 -8.27 -3.48 -19.03
N GLN A 358 -8.69 -4.17 -20.08
CA GLN A 358 -9.94 -3.84 -20.77
C GLN A 358 -11.14 -4.19 -19.91
N PRO A 359 -12.02 -3.22 -19.55
CA PRO A 359 -13.15 -3.48 -18.65
C PRO A 359 -14.30 -4.25 -19.33
N GLY A 360 -14.35 -4.27 -20.65
CA GLY A 360 -15.47 -4.84 -21.38
C GLY A 360 -16.80 -4.24 -20.93
N SER A 361 -17.83 -5.07 -20.87
CA SER A 361 -19.21 -4.64 -20.58
C SER A 361 -19.44 -4.00 -19.21
N THR A 362 -18.47 -3.99 -18.27
CA THR A 362 -18.64 -3.19 -17.03
C THR A 362 -18.63 -1.70 -17.34
N PHE A 363 -18.02 -1.29 -18.44
CA PHE A 363 -17.99 0.11 -18.87
C PHE A 363 -19.35 0.62 -19.41
N LYS A 364 -20.29 -0.27 -19.77
CA LYS A 364 -21.66 0.10 -20.15
C LYS A 364 -22.40 0.88 -19.06
N VAL A 365 -22.01 0.76 -17.80
CA VAL A 365 -22.58 1.56 -16.72
C VAL A 365 -22.31 3.05 -16.95
N MET A 366 -21.18 3.45 -17.54
CA MET A 366 -20.88 4.84 -17.89
C MET A 366 -21.83 5.37 -18.98
N VAL A 367 -22.16 4.52 -19.97
CA VAL A 367 -23.16 4.83 -21.01
C VAL A 367 -24.54 5.02 -20.38
N LEU A 368 -24.96 4.09 -19.50
CA LEU A 368 -26.25 4.15 -18.80
C LEU A 368 -26.36 5.40 -17.90
N MET A 369 -25.29 5.69 -17.15
CA MET A 369 -25.20 6.91 -16.32
C MET A 369 -25.33 8.18 -17.16
N THR A 370 -24.72 8.21 -18.35
CA THR A 370 -24.81 9.35 -19.28
C THR A 370 -26.25 9.50 -19.79
N ALA A 371 -26.89 8.40 -20.18
CA ALA A 371 -28.28 8.39 -20.66
C ALA A 371 -29.25 8.90 -19.60
N VAL A 372 -29.18 8.36 -18.37
CA VAL A 372 -30.06 8.75 -17.26
C VAL A 372 -29.80 10.20 -16.86
N ARG A 373 -28.53 10.66 -16.84
CA ARG A 373 -28.17 12.07 -16.57
C ARG A 373 -28.78 13.03 -17.63
N LYS A 374 -28.93 12.58 -18.86
CA LYS A 374 -29.59 13.34 -19.95
C LYS A 374 -31.12 13.25 -19.92
N GLY A 375 -31.70 12.56 -18.94
CA GLY A 375 -33.14 12.39 -18.78
C GLY A 375 -33.76 11.34 -19.71
N ILE A 376 -32.95 10.46 -20.30
CA ILE A 376 -33.44 9.34 -21.10
C ILE A 376 -34.01 8.27 -20.18
N ASP A 377 -35.31 7.94 -20.35
CA ASP A 377 -35.99 6.92 -19.56
C ASP A 377 -35.54 5.50 -19.95
N PRO A 378 -34.89 4.75 -19.05
CA PRO A 378 -34.44 3.39 -19.37
C PRO A 378 -35.58 2.38 -19.56
N GLN A 379 -36.78 2.65 -19.07
CA GLN A 379 -37.91 1.72 -19.15
C GLN A 379 -38.70 1.89 -20.46
N SER A 380 -38.82 3.11 -20.94
CA SER A 380 -39.64 3.40 -22.12
C SER A 380 -38.82 3.57 -23.41
N THR A 381 -37.53 3.88 -23.33
CA THR A 381 -36.65 4.01 -24.49
C THR A 381 -36.21 2.63 -24.96
N THR A 382 -36.50 2.33 -26.24
CA THR A 382 -36.18 1.02 -26.84
C THR A 382 -35.21 1.17 -28.00
N TYR A 383 -34.40 0.14 -28.21
CA TYR A 383 -33.53 -0.03 -29.35
C TYR A 383 -33.71 -1.43 -29.92
N GLU A 384 -33.51 -1.56 -31.22
CA GLU A 384 -33.53 -2.88 -31.84
C GLU A 384 -32.22 -3.62 -31.63
N SER A 385 -32.29 -4.73 -30.89
CA SER A 385 -31.19 -5.70 -30.77
C SER A 385 -31.07 -6.47 -32.08
N LYS A 386 -30.08 -6.15 -32.89
CA LYS A 386 -29.75 -6.77 -34.20
C LYS A 386 -28.27 -6.61 -34.50
N PRO A 387 -27.68 -7.39 -35.45
CA PRO A 387 -26.33 -7.11 -35.92
C PRO A 387 -26.21 -5.67 -36.42
N LEU A 388 -25.18 -4.95 -36.00
CA LEU A 388 -24.88 -3.62 -36.53
C LEU A 388 -23.74 -3.73 -37.54
N ASP A 389 -23.98 -3.23 -38.73
CA ASP A 389 -22.99 -3.12 -39.82
C ASP A 389 -23.34 -1.89 -40.67
N PHE A 390 -22.76 -0.76 -40.29
CA PHE A 390 -22.98 0.52 -40.96
C PHE A 390 -21.80 1.46 -40.81
N VAL A 391 -21.76 2.52 -41.60
CA VAL A 391 -20.75 3.59 -41.49
C VAL A 391 -21.37 4.78 -40.81
N ASP A 392 -20.87 5.14 -39.61
CA ASP A 392 -21.22 6.41 -38.96
C ASP A 392 -20.36 7.55 -39.57
N PRO A 393 -20.97 8.66 -39.98
CA PRO A 393 -20.24 9.77 -40.65
C PRO A 393 -19.14 10.39 -39.79
N ARG A 394 -19.21 10.28 -38.46
CA ARG A 394 -18.25 10.87 -37.48
C ARG A 394 -17.14 9.91 -37.12
N TYR A 395 -17.45 8.60 -37.03
CA TYR A 395 -16.57 7.59 -36.43
C TYR A 395 -16.15 6.47 -37.40
N GLY A 396 -16.70 6.44 -38.60
CA GLY A 396 -16.39 5.40 -39.61
C GLY A 396 -17.21 4.11 -39.41
N PRO A 397 -16.68 2.95 -39.83
CA PRO A 397 -17.42 1.69 -39.80
C PRO A 397 -17.71 1.21 -38.39
N ILE A 398 -18.97 0.84 -38.16
CA ILE A 398 -19.47 0.26 -36.89
C ILE A 398 -19.94 -1.16 -37.23
N ASN A 399 -19.23 -2.15 -36.74
CA ASN A 399 -19.59 -3.57 -36.85
C ASN A 399 -19.62 -4.16 -35.45
N VAL A 400 -20.83 -4.43 -34.93
CA VAL A 400 -21.03 -4.91 -33.53
C VAL A 400 -22.06 -6.03 -33.51
N GLN A 401 -21.75 -7.07 -32.77
CA GLN A 401 -22.64 -8.21 -32.52
C GLN A 401 -22.81 -8.44 -31.01
N THR A 402 -23.88 -9.11 -30.62
CA THR A 402 -24.03 -9.59 -29.25
C THR A 402 -23.05 -10.73 -28.97
N TYR A 403 -22.70 -10.92 -27.72
CA TYR A 403 -21.79 -11.99 -27.27
C TYR A 403 -22.23 -13.39 -27.73
N SER A 404 -23.53 -13.68 -27.64
CA SER A 404 -24.13 -14.99 -28.01
C SER A 404 -24.57 -15.10 -29.46
N HIS A 405 -24.39 -14.05 -30.27
CA HIS A 405 -24.99 -13.93 -31.61
C HIS A 405 -26.51 -14.12 -31.62
N SER A 406 -27.18 -13.91 -30.47
CA SER A 406 -28.62 -13.95 -30.31
C SER A 406 -29.17 -12.54 -30.18
N TYR A 407 -30.28 -12.24 -30.80
CA TYR A 407 -30.87 -10.91 -30.87
C TYR A 407 -32.31 -10.94 -30.41
N LEU A 408 -32.73 -9.88 -29.71
CA LEU A 408 -34.00 -9.83 -28.99
C LEU A 408 -35.03 -8.90 -29.63
N GLY A 409 -34.72 -8.31 -30.81
CA GLY A 409 -35.57 -7.30 -31.42
C GLY A 409 -35.66 -6.04 -30.58
N ASN A 410 -36.79 -5.39 -30.52
CA ASN A 410 -36.97 -4.16 -29.74
C ASN A 410 -37.01 -4.44 -28.24
N ILE A 411 -35.99 -3.98 -27.52
CA ILE A 411 -35.89 -4.10 -26.09
C ILE A 411 -35.57 -2.74 -25.45
N ASN A 412 -36.01 -2.54 -24.20
CA ASN A 412 -35.69 -1.34 -23.43
C ASN A 412 -34.27 -1.41 -22.84
N LEU A 413 -33.80 -0.31 -22.25
CA LEU A 413 -32.45 -0.25 -21.70
C LEU A 413 -32.27 -1.09 -20.42
N VAL A 414 -33.36 -1.37 -19.69
CA VAL A 414 -33.30 -2.28 -18.54
C VAL A 414 -32.98 -3.69 -19.02
N ASP A 415 -33.77 -4.22 -19.98
CA ASP A 415 -33.56 -5.56 -20.52
C ASP A 415 -32.20 -5.67 -21.25
N ALA A 416 -31.79 -4.64 -21.99
CA ALA A 416 -30.48 -4.56 -22.60
C ALA A 416 -29.34 -4.63 -21.58
N THR A 417 -29.51 -4.04 -20.37
CA THR A 417 -28.53 -4.11 -19.28
C THR A 417 -28.46 -5.51 -18.70
N LEU A 418 -29.62 -6.14 -18.44
CA LEU A 418 -29.72 -7.49 -17.88
C LEU A 418 -29.12 -8.55 -18.80
N LYS A 419 -29.25 -8.37 -20.12
CA LYS A 419 -28.66 -9.23 -21.16
C LYS A 419 -27.27 -8.80 -21.58
N SER A 420 -26.82 -7.63 -21.10
CA SER A 420 -25.53 -7.02 -21.52
C SER A 420 -25.41 -6.87 -23.04
N ASP A 421 -26.50 -6.47 -23.71
CA ASP A 421 -26.58 -6.38 -25.16
C ASP A 421 -25.58 -5.33 -25.72
N ASN A 422 -24.65 -5.76 -26.56
CA ASN A 422 -23.65 -4.88 -27.18
C ASN A 422 -24.28 -3.95 -28.21
N THR A 423 -25.23 -4.47 -28.99
CA THR A 423 -25.78 -3.75 -30.13
C THR A 423 -26.68 -2.61 -29.69
N VAL A 424 -27.46 -2.81 -28.64
CA VAL A 424 -28.26 -1.75 -28.00
C VAL A 424 -27.36 -0.70 -27.37
N TYR A 425 -26.36 -1.12 -26.62
CA TYR A 425 -25.45 -0.17 -25.95
C TYR A 425 -24.59 0.63 -26.94
N GLN A 426 -24.20 0.03 -28.08
CA GLN A 426 -23.49 0.78 -29.11
C GLN A 426 -24.37 1.86 -29.73
N GLN A 427 -25.66 1.56 -29.99
CA GLN A 427 -26.59 2.55 -30.50
C GLN A 427 -26.84 3.66 -29.47
N LEU A 428 -27.03 3.31 -28.19
CA LEU A 428 -27.20 4.25 -27.10
C LEU A 428 -25.96 5.14 -26.95
N ASP A 429 -24.76 4.58 -27.00
CA ASP A 429 -23.50 5.32 -26.88
C ASP A 429 -23.37 6.38 -27.99
N LEU A 430 -23.69 6.01 -29.25
CA LEU A 430 -23.69 6.95 -30.36
C LEU A 430 -24.72 8.08 -30.21
N ASP A 431 -25.86 7.79 -29.58
CA ASP A 431 -26.94 8.76 -29.34
C ASP A 431 -26.64 9.71 -28.16
N VAL A 432 -26.08 9.19 -27.09
CA VAL A 432 -25.68 10.03 -25.95
C VAL A 432 -24.37 10.77 -26.17
N GLY A 433 -23.54 10.28 -27.09
CA GLY A 433 -22.24 10.84 -27.47
C GLY A 433 -21.07 10.21 -26.73
N PRO A 434 -20.16 9.51 -27.44
CA PRO A 434 -19.00 8.84 -26.83
C PRO A 434 -18.12 9.75 -25.98
N LYS A 435 -17.97 11.02 -26.35
CA LYS A 435 -17.22 12.00 -25.56
C LYS A 435 -17.90 12.32 -24.21
N ASP A 436 -19.23 12.35 -24.20
CA ASP A 436 -19.99 12.57 -22.96
C ASP A 436 -19.91 11.33 -22.07
N VAL A 437 -19.82 10.13 -22.66
CA VAL A 437 -19.57 8.87 -21.93
C VAL A 437 -18.17 8.87 -21.30
N ALA A 438 -17.13 9.28 -22.04
CA ALA A 438 -15.79 9.45 -21.51
C ALA A 438 -15.75 10.46 -20.36
N GLN A 439 -16.43 11.60 -20.50
CA GLN A 439 -16.55 12.59 -19.42
C GLN A 439 -17.30 12.02 -18.21
N THR A 440 -18.36 11.25 -18.43
CA THR A 440 -19.10 10.56 -17.34
C THR A 440 -18.19 9.57 -16.60
N ALA A 441 -17.36 8.82 -17.31
CA ALA A 441 -16.38 7.91 -16.69
C ALA A 441 -15.38 8.67 -15.80
N HIS A 442 -14.88 9.83 -16.25
CA HIS A 442 -14.04 10.70 -15.44
C HIS A 442 -14.80 11.28 -14.24
N ASP A 443 -16.04 11.68 -14.44
CA ASP A 443 -16.90 12.16 -13.34
C ASP A 443 -17.17 11.05 -12.30
N MET A 444 -17.20 9.79 -12.71
CA MET A 444 -17.31 8.63 -11.82
C MET A 444 -16.00 8.28 -11.12
N GLY A 445 -14.85 8.74 -11.61
CA GLY A 445 -13.56 8.54 -10.96
C GLY A 445 -12.53 7.72 -11.75
N VAL A 446 -12.78 7.42 -13.02
CA VAL A 446 -11.76 6.90 -13.93
C VAL A 446 -10.76 8.00 -14.24
N THR A 447 -9.48 7.73 -14.03
CA THR A 447 -8.38 8.69 -14.24
C THR A 447 -7.58 8.44 -15.51
N THR A 448 -7.63 7.19 -16.01
CA THR A 448 -7.03 6.81 -17.29
C THR A 448 -7.62 7.64 -18.43
N HIS A 449 -6.75 8.07 -19.36
CA HIS A 449 -7.16 8.84 -20.54
C HIS A 449 -8.13 8.04 -21.42
N LEU A 450 -9.21 8.69 -21.84
CA LEU A 450 -10.23 8.18 -22.73
C LEU A 450 -10.32 9.08 -23.95
N ASP A 451 -10.37 8.48 -25.14
CA ASP A 451 -10.39 9.22 -26.42
C ASP A 451 -11.79 9.70 -26.80
N GLY A 452 -12.83 9.11 -26.21
CA GLY A 452 -14.23 9.35 -26.57
C GLY A 452 -14.63 8.70 -27.88
N TYR A 453 -14.14 7.47 -28.13
CA TYR A 453 -14.54 6.66 -29.27
C TYR A 453 -15.71 5.72 -28.96
N PRO A 454 -16.54 5.36 -29.95
CA PRO A 454 -17.69 4.47 -29.73
C PRO A 454 -17.36 3.08 -29.17
N SER A 455 -16.13 2.58 -29.37
CA SER A 455 -15.68 1.32 -28.78
C SER A 455 -15.57 1.37 -27.25
N GLU A 456 -15.34 2.56 -26.70
CA GLU A 456 -15.16 2.75 -25.26
C GLU A 456 -16.44 2.48 -24.48
N GLY A 457 -17.62 2.82 -25.04
CA GLY A 457 -18.90 2.51 -24.44
C GLY A 457 -19.15 1.00 -24.22
N LEU A 458 -18.46 0.14 -24.97
CA LEU A 458 -18.46 -1.30 -24.78
C LEU A 458 -17.23 -1.80 -23.99
N GLY A 459 -16.34 -0.90 -23.56
CA GLY A 459 -15.14 -1.20 -22.80
C GLY A 459 -13.92 -1.57 -23.64
N GLY A 460 -13.93 -1.23 -24.93
CA GLY A 460 -12.76 -1.31 -25.82
C GLY A 460 -11.94 -0.04 -25.77
N LEU A 461 -11.11 0.12 -24.73
CA LEU A 461 -10.33 1.33 -24.45
C LEU A 461 -8.96 1.27 -25.14
N THR A 462 -8.40 2.43 -25.51
CA THR A 462 -7.01 2.54 -25.98
C THR A 462 -6.03 2.12 -24.88
N ILE A 463 -6.23 2.66 -23.67
CA ILE A 463 -5.55 2.26 -22.45
C ILE A 463 -6.61 1.65 -21.54
N GLY A 464 -6.39 0.47 -21.00
CA GLY A 464 -7.34 -0.15 -20.08
C GLY A 464 -7.44 0.63 -18.74
N VAL A 465 -8.27 0.16 -17.84
CA VAL A 465 -8.45 0.71 -16.48
C VAL A 465 -7.96 -0.26 -15.42
N SER A 466 -7.65 0.28 -14.25
CA SER A 466 -7.27 -0.52 -13.09
C SER A 466 -8.49 -0.95 -12.26
N PRO A 467 -8.40 -2.07 -11.51
CA PRO A 467 -9.42 -2.44 -10.53
C PRO A 467 -9.73 -1.34 -9.51
N LEU A 468 -8.73 -0.55 -9.14
CA LEU A 468 -8.92 0.60 -8.24
C LEU A 468 -9.84 1.67 -8.86
N GLU A 469 -9.64 1.99 -10.14
CA GLU A 469 -10.48 2.96 -10.84
C GLU A 469 -11.93 2.45 -10.99
N MET A 470 -12.10 1.17 -11.33
CA MET A 470 -13.44 0.58 -11.44
C MET A 470 -14.16 0.50 -10.09
N ALA A 471 -13.47 0.12 -9.02
CA ALA A 471 -14.03 0.14 -7.67
C ALA A 471 -14.49 1.56 -7.28
N ASN A 472 -13.69 2.59 -7.62
CA ASN A 472 -14.03 3.98 -7.34
C ASN A 472 -15.22 4.48 -8.18
N ALA A 473 -15.30 4.08 -9.45
CA ALA A 473 -16.42 4.43 -10.32
C ALA A 473 -17.74 3.86 -9.79
N TYR A 474 -17.73 2.60 -9.39
CA TYR A 474 -18.91 1.97 -8.80
C TYR A 474 -19.23 2.47 -7.38
N ALA A 475 -18.21 2.90 -6.61
CA ALA A 475 -18.42 3.60 -5.34
C ALA A 475 -19.17 4.93 -5.52
N THR A 476 -18.96 5.63 -6.64
CA THR A 476 -19.69 6.86 -6.97
C THR A 476 -21.19 6.57 -7.21
N VAL A 477 -21.55 5.44 -7.78
CA VAL A 477 -22.94 5.01 -7.89
C VAL A 477 -23.51 4.68 -6.50
N ALA A 478 -22.82 3.85 -5.72
CA ALA A 478 -23.23 3.40 -4.39
C ALA A 478 -23.43 4.54 -3.39
N SER A 479 -22.64 5.61 -3.49
CA SER A 479 -22.69 6.77 -2.60
C SER A 479 -23.81 7.78 -2.91
N GLY A 480 -24.68 7.47 -3.87
CA GLY A 480 -25.68 8.43 -4.34
C GLY A 480 -25.10 9.57 -5.18
N GLY A 481 -24.01 9.35 -5.89
CA GLY A 481 -23.40 10.32 -6.82
C GLY A 481 -22.29 11.19 -6.23
N TRP A 482 -21.78 10.86 -5.05
CA TRP A 482 -20.59 11.46 -4.49
C TRP A 482 -19.33 10.72 -4.96
N ARG A 483 -18.49 11.37 -5.75
CA ARG A 483 -17.18 10.84 -6.08
C ARG A 483 -16.21 11.19 -4.95
N ASN A 484 -15.69 10.19 -4.27
CA ASN A 484 -14.60 10.32 -3.30
C ASN A 484 -13.25 10.10 -3.97
N THR A 485 -12.21 10.74 -3.45
CA THR A 485 -10.83 10.38 -3.79
C THR A 485 -10.46 9.11 -3.03
N PRO A 486 -9.99 8.04 -3.70
CA PRO A 486 -9.51 6.84 -3.02
C PRO A 486 -8.44 7.17 -2.00
N THR A 487 -8.62 6.73 -0.76
CA THR A 487 -7.80 7.11 0.39
C THR A 487 -7.17 5.89 1.03
N ALA A 488 -5.84 5.81 1.03
CA ALA A 488 -5.09 4.69 1.60
C ALA A 488 -4.71 4.90 3.07
N PHE A 489 -4.66 6.14 3.55
CA PHE A 489 -4.32 6.45 4.93
C PHE A 489 -5.02 7.72 5.41
N THR A 490 -5.43 7.73 6.67
CA THR A 490 -6.23 8.80 7.28
C THR A 490 -5.43 9.73 8.15
N LYS A 491 -4.22 9.32 8.58
CA LYS A 491 -3.41 10.12 9.48
C LYS A 491 -1.93 9.85 9.27
N VAL A 492 -1.15 10.93 9.26
CA VAL A 492 0.32 10.86 9.30
C VAL A 492 0.79 11.69 10.48
N ARG A 493 1.50 11.03 11.42
CA ARG A 493 2.15 11.73 12.54
C ARG A 493 3.63 11.87 12.29
N PHE A 494 4.15 13.07 12.45
CA PHE A 494 5.54 13.43 12.22
C PHE A 494 6.38 13.36 13.50
N PRO A 495 7.73 13.27 13.38
CA PRO A 495 8.64 13.19 14.55
C PRO A 495 8.60 14.39 15.48
N ASP A 496 8.27 15.58 14.97
CA ASP A 496 8.12 16.83 15.69
C ASP A 496 6.82 16.93 16.52
N GLY A 497 5.96 15.90 16.41
CA GLY A 497 4.66 15.84 17.07
C GLY A 497 3.49 16.37 16.26
N HIS A 498 3.76 17.06 15.13
CA HIS A 498 2.72 17.44 14.18
C HIS A 498 1.98 16.22 13.62
N SER A 499 0.72 16.39 13.30
CA SER A 499 -0.09 15.33 12.67
C SER A 499 -0.97 15.92 11.58
N ASP A 500 -0.90 15.35 10.39
CA ASP A 500 -1.88 15.59 9.35
C ASP A 500 -3.05 14.64 9.56
N ASP A 501 -4.24 15.21 9.75
CA ASP A 501 -5.50 14.48 9.77
C ASP A 501 -6.14 14.53 8.37
N LEU A 502 -6.20 13.39 7.73
CA LEU A 502 -6.70 13.18 6.38
C LEU A 502 -8.01 12.37 6.38
N SER A 503 -8.63 12.23 7.56
CA SER A 503 -9.88 11.46 7.73
C SER A 503 -11.09 12.10 7.08
N LYS A 504 -11.06 13.39 6.78
CA LYS A 504 -12.15 14.08 6.08
C LYS A 504 -12.19 13.66 4.62
N PRO A 505 -13.30 13.08 4.12
CA PRO A 505 -13.42 12.70 2.73
C PRO A 505 -13.21 13.89 1.78
N GLN A 506 -12.37 13.69 0.79
CA GLN A 506 -12.27 14.62 -0.35
C GLN A 506 -13.25 14.15 -1.41
N ARG A 507 -14.41 14.81 -1.50
CA ARG A 507 -15.49 14.37 -2.37
C ARG A 507 -16.13 15.50 -3.15
N VAL A 508 -16.65 15.16 -4.33
CA VAL A 508 -17.40 16.04 -5.22
C VAL A 508 -18.74 15.38 -5.52
N LYS A 509 -19.83 16.17 -5.49
CA LYS A 509 -21.14 15.72 -5.97
C LYS A 509 -21.11 15.73 -7.49
N ALA A 510 -20.83 14.58 -8.08
CA ALA A 510 -20.67 14.41 -9.53
C ALA A 510 -22.02 14.16 -10.22
N PHE A 511 -22.95 13.50 -9.54
CA PHE A 511 -24.27 13.18 -10.07
C PHE A 511 -25.36 13.46 -9.02
N SER A 512 -26.60 13.70 -9.47
CA SER A 512 -27.76 13.70 -8.58
C SER A 512 -27.99 12.28 -8.03
N ASP A 513 -28.60 12.20 -6.86
CA ASP A 513 -28.98 10.93 -6.25
C ASP A 513 -30.03 10.18 -7.07
N GLY A 514 -30.89 10.88 -7.79
CA GLY A 514 -31.87 10.29 -8.69
C GLY A 514 -31.22 9.53 -9.85
N VAL A 515 -30.15 10.10 -10.45
CA VAL A 515 -29.41 9.43 -11.54
C VAL A 515 -28.80 8.13 -11.03
N THR A 516 -28.09 8.18 -9.91
CA THR A 516 -27.42 6.99 -9.37
C THR A 516 -28.40 5.96 -8.81
N SER A 517 -29.52 6.38 -8.22
CA SER A 517 -30.58 5.48 -7.75
C SER A 517 -31.20 4.71 -8.91
N THR A 518 -31.55 5.39 -10.02
CA THR A 518 -32.11 4.73 -11.21
C THR A 518 -31.14 3.68 -11.76
N VAL A 519 -29.85 4.02 -11.87
CA VAL A 519 -28.84 3.06 -12.36
C VAL A 519 -28.61 1.94 -11.35
N SER A 520 -28.59 2.25 -10.04
CA SER A 520 -28.46 1.25 -8.98
C SER A 520 -29.60 0.23 -9.01
N ASP A 521 -30.84 0.67 -9.20
CA ASP A 521 -32.01 -0.21 -9.30
C ASP A 521 -31.92 -1.20 -10.47
N ILE A 522 -31.40 -0.73 -11.63
CA ILE A 522 -31.16 -1.58 -12.79
C ILE A 522 -30.05 -2.59 -12.50
N LEU A 523 -28.97 -2.15 -11.84
CA LEU A 523 -27.83 -3.02 -11.50
C LEU A 523 -28.18 -4.02 -10.39
N GLN A 524 -29.12 -3.70 -9.49
CA GLN A 524 -29.69 -4.65 -8.51
C GLN A 524 -30.47 -5.76 -9.24
N LYS A 525 -31.32 -5.41 -10.22
CA LYS A 525 -32.00 -6.38 -11.06
C LYS A 525 -31.01 -7.27 -11.81
N ASN A 526 -29.85 -6.74 -12.25
CA ASN A 526 -28.84 -7.54 -12.93
C ASN A 526 -28.23 -8.64 -12.05
N ILE A 527 -28.08 -8.41 -10.73
CA ILE A 527 -27.65 -9.45 -9.78
C ILE A 527 -28.78 -10.45 -9.50
N GLN A 528 -30.03 -10.00 -9.54
CA GLN A 528 -31.18 -10.87 -9.23
C GLN A 528 -31.56 -11.81 -10.40
N MET A 529 -31.54 -11.32 -11.65
CA MET A 529 -32.06 -12.03 -12.80
C MET A 529 -31.30 -11.78 -14.12
N GLY A 530 -30.17 -11.07 -14.09
CA GLY A 530 -29.36 -10.79 -15.26
C GLY A 530 -28.06 -11.62 -15.31
N THR A 531 -27.02 -11.06 -15.94
CA THR A 531 -25.71 -11.72 -16.09
C THR A 531 -24.94 -11.84 -14.78
N GLY A 532 -25.37 -11.16 -13.71
CA GLY A 532 -24.68 -11.08 -12.41
C GLY A 532 -25.18 -12.04 -11.33
N VAL A 533 -26.03 -13.02 -11.66
CA VAL A 533 -26.69 -13.88 -10.64
C VAL A 533 -25.73 -14.65 -9.73
N ALA A 534 -24.55 -15.00 -10.22
CA ALA A 534 -23.52 -15.68 -9.43
C ALA A 534 -22.93 -14.79 -8.31
N ALA A 535 -23.14 -13.49 -8.36
CA ALA A 535 -22.76 -12.54 -7.32
C ALA A 535 -23.84 -12.27 -6.27
N ASN A 536 -25.00 -12.94 -6.33
CA ASN A 536 -26.11 -12.68 -5.42
C ASN A 536 -25.78 -13.14 -4.00
N ILE A 537 -25.65 -12.21 -3.07
CA ILE A 537 -25.34 -12.45 -1.65
C ILE A 537 -26.58 -12.52 -0.75
N GLY A 538 -27.78 -12.43 -1.32
CA GLY A 538 -29.04 -12.43 -0.56
C GLY A 538 -29.36 -11.09 0.12
N CYS A 539 -28.55 -10.07 -0.04
CA CYS A 539 -28.74 -8.70 0.46
C CYS A 539 -28.79 -7.71 -0.71
N PRO A 540 -29.32 -6.47 -0.50
CA PRO A 540 -29.33 -5.45 -1.54
C PRO A 540 -27.95 -5.16 -2.08
N ALA A 541 -27.72 -5.49 -3.36
CA ALA A 541 -26.47 -5.30 -4.06
C ALA A 541 -26.71 -5.05 -5.55
N GLY A 542 -25.95 -4.15 -6.14
CA GLY A 542 -25.96 -3.87 -7.59
C GLY A 542 -24.61 -4.24 -8.22
N GLY A 543 -24.61 -4.61 -9.50
CA GLY A 543 -23.35 -4.93 -10.15
C GLY A 543 -23.49 -5.26 -11.64
N LYS A 544 -22.34 -5.29 -12.32
CA LYS A 544 -22.24 -5.54 -13.74
C LYS A 544 -21.07 -6.47 -14.07
N THR A 545 -21.31 -7.40 -14.96
CA THR A 545 -20.30 -8.28 -15.54
C THR A 545 -19.59 -7.61 -16.72
N GLY A 546 -18.29 -7.89 -16.88
CA GLY A 546 -17.49 -7.52 -18.04
C GLY A 546 -16.76 -8.74 -18.60
N THR A 547 -16.79 -8.89 -19.89
CA THR A 547 -16.03 -9.92 -20.62
C THR A 547 -15.52 -9.26 -21.90
N THR A 548 -14.23 -9.43 -22.17
CA THR A 548 -13.63 -8.93 -23.42
C THR A 548 -13.66 -10.00 -24.49
N ASP A 549 -13.47 -9.57 -25.73
CA ASP A 549 -13.31 -10.46 -26.86
C ASP A 549 -12.21 -11.49 -26.59
N ASN A 550 -12.42 -12.71 -27.08
CA ASN A 550 -11.52 -13.84 -26.85
C ASN A 550 -11.30 -14.20 -25.35
N PHE A 551 -12.14 -13.74 -24.43
CA PHE A 551 -12.07 -14.10 -23.00
C PHE A 551 -10.72 -13.81 -22.34
N THR A 552 -10.07 -12.72 -22.72
CA THR A 552 -8.73 -12.37 -22.17
C THR A 552 -8.79 -11.61 -20.86
N ASP A 553 -9.89 -10.92 -20.59
CA ASP A 553 -10.20 -10.21 -19.37
C ASP A 553 -11.64 -10.46 -18.95
N ALA A 554 -11.85 -10.79 -17.70
CA ALA A 554 -13.16 -10.98 -17.11
C ALA A 554 -13.29 -10.16 -15.83
N TRP A 555 -14.43 -9.47 -15.67
CA TRP A 555 -14.68 -8.54 -14.58
C TRP A 555 -16.04 -8.76 -13.94
N PHE A 556 -16.10 -8.50 -12.65
CA PHE A 556 -17.34 -8.21 -11.95
C PHE A 556 -17.13 -7.00 -11.04
N ASP A 557 -17.87 -5.94 -11.33
CA ASP A 557 -17.83 -4.73 -10.53
C ASP A 557 -19.20 -4.54 -9.87
N GLY A 558 -19.24 -4.57 -8.55
CA GLY A 558 -20.48 -4.54 -7.79
C GLY A 558 -20.36 -3.76 -6.50
N PHE A 559 -21.50 -3.47 -5.89
CA PHE A 559 -21.58 -2.66 -4.68
C PHE A 559 -22.80 -2.99 -3.84
N THR A 560 -22.66 -2.75 -2.54
CA THR A 560 -23.72 -2.57 -1.55
C THR A 560 -23.75 -1.09 -1.15
N PRO A 561 -24.68 -0.63 -0.30
CA PRO A 561 -24.63 0.74 0.24
C PRO A 561 -23.32 1.11 0.96
N HIS A 562 -22.59 0.10 1.47
CA HIS A 562 -21.44 0.30 2.34
C HIS A 562 -20.10 -0.10 1.73
N LEU A 563 -20.09 -0.80 0.60
CA LEU A 563 -18.85 -1.30 0.00
C LEU A 563 -19.00 -1.46 -1.51
N ALA A 564 -18.09 -0.86 -2.28
CA ALA A 564 -17.97 -1.06 -3.71
C ALA A 564 -16.70 -1.87 -4.00
N THR A 565 -16.85 -2.94 -4.80
CA THR A 565 -15.78 -3.90 -5.03
C THR A 565 -15.67 -4.24 -6.51
N ALA A 566 -14.45 -4.09 -7.05
CA ALA A 566 -14.07 -4.54 -8.38
C ALA A 566 -13.25 -5.82 -8.31
N VAL A 567 -13.60 -6.80 -9.12
CA VAL A 567 -12.88 -8.07 -9.28
C VAL A 567 -12.50 -8.25 -10.75
N TRP A 568 -11.21 -8.40 -11.00
CA TRP A 568 -10.65 -8.75 -12.30
C TRP A 568 -10.04 -10.14 -12.27
N VAL A 569 -10.19 -10.88 -13.38
CA VAL A 569 -9.55 -12.19 -13.63
C VAL A 569 -8.95 -12.18 -15.03
N GLY A 570 -7.70 -12.62 -15.18
CA GLY A 570 -6.98 -12.68 -16.44
C GLY A 570 -5.51 -13.02 -16.29
N TYR A 571 -4.80 -13.12 -17.40
CA TYR A 571 -3.36 -13.33 -17.40
C TYR A 571 -2.61 -12.00 -17.49
N PRO A 572 -1.75 -11.66 -16.49
CA PRO A 572 -1.16 -10.31 -16.41
C PRO A 572 -0.20 -9.97 -17.54
N LYS A 573 0.53 -10.97 -18.07
CA LYS A 573 1.63 -10.74 -19.03
C LYS A 573 1.18 -10.59 -20.48
N SER A 574 0.03 -11.18 -20.83
CA SER A 574 -0.41 -11.25 -22.23
C SER A 574 -1.91 -11.49 -22.29
N LYS A 575 -2.50 -11.20 -23.45
CA LYS A 575 -3.91 -11.51 -23.76
C LYS A 575 -4.04 -12.99 -24.06
N VAL A 576 -4.09 -13.83 -23.02
CA VAL A 576 -4.33 -15.28 -23.15
C VAL A 576 -5.82 -15.55 -23.03
N PRO A 577 -6.46 -16.20 -24.02
CA PRO A 577 -7.86 -16.57 -23.93
C PRO A 577 -8.12 -17.57 -22.79
N MET A 578 -9.12 -17.28 -21.96
CA MET A 578 -9.57 -18.13 -20.86
C MET A 578 -10.77 -18.97 -21.28
N THR A 579 -10.63 -19.73 -22.37
CA THR A 579 -11.72 -20.52 -22.95
C THR A 579 -11.99 -21.82 -22.21
N ASP A 580 -11.01 -22.28 -21.43
CA ASP A 580 -11.12 -23.47 -20.58
C ASP A 580 -10.25 -23.30 -19.34
N VAL A 581 -10.87 -22.96 -18.22
CA VAL A 581 -10.26 -22.92 -16.88
C VAL A 581 -11.16 -23.76 -15.98
N HIS A 582 -10.69 -24.91 -15.54
CA HIS A 582 -11.48 -25.90 -14.77
C HIS A 582 -12.78 -26.35 -15.52
N GLY A 583 -12.74 -26.48 -16.84
CA GLY A 583 -13.93 -26.81 -17.65
C GLY A 583 -14.88 -25.64 -17.86
N ILE A 584 -14.50 -24.41 -17.49
CA ILE A 584 -15.33 -23.21 -17.58
C ILE A 584 -14.71 -22.22 -18.56
N GLN A 585 -15.48 -21.72 -19.50
CA GLN A 585 -15.15 -20.53 -20.27
C GLN A 585 -15.31 -19.30 -19.36
N VAL A 586 -14.22 -18.59 -19.08
CA VAL A 586 -14.21 -17.52 -18.08
C VAL A 586 -14.87 -16.26 -18.63
N ALA A 587 -15.94 -15.86 -18.00
CA ALA A 587 -16.66 -14.63 -18.25
C ALA A 587 -16.91 -13.87 -16.94
N GLY A 588 -17.35 -12.64 -17.01
CA GLY A 588 -17.62 -11.84 -15.80
C GLY A 588 -18.64 -12.46 -14.85
N GLY A 589 -19.58 -13.25 -15.37
CA GLY A 589 -20.59 -13.98 -14.58
C GLY A 589 -20.09 -15.31 -13.97
N THR A 590 -18.83 -15.70 -14.19
CA THR A 590 -18.21 -16.92 -13.63
C THR A 590 -17.26 -16.56 -12.49
N PHE A 591 -15.98 -16.87 -12.58
CA PHE A 591 -15.01 -16.64 -11.49
C PHE A 591 -15.03 -15.23 -10.91
N PRO A 592 -15.08 -14.12 -11.69
CA PRO A 592 -15.13 -12.79 -11.07
C PRO A 592 -16.37 -12.59 -10.18
N ALA A 593 -17.55 -13.03 -10.63
CA ALA A 593 -18.80 -12.93 -9.86
C ALA A 593 -18.79 -13.84 -8.62
N MET A 594 -18.24 -15.06 -8.74
CA MET A 594 -18.09 -15.99 -7.60
C MET A 594 -17.07 -15.47 -6.57
N ILE A 595 -15.92 -14.93 -7.00
CA ILE A 595 -14.94 -14.30 -6.11
C ILE A 595 -15.56 -13.10 -5.40
N TRP A 596 -16.33 -12.28 -6.11
CA TRP A 596 -17.03 -11.15 -5.53
C TRP A 596 -18.05 -11.60 -4.48
N HIS A 597 -18.85 -12.63 -4.78
CA HIS A 597 -19.80 -13.24 -3.86
C HIS A 597 -19.12 -13.73 -2.59
N ASP A 598 -18.09 -14.58 -2.71
CA ASP A 598 -17.39 -15.18 -1.57
C ASP A 598 -16.74 -14.12 -0.69
N TYR A 599 -16.15 -13.10 -1.31
CA TYR A 599 -15.60 -11.96 -0.60
C TYR A 599 -16.67 -11.17 0.14
N MET A 600 -17.74 -10.79 -0.57
CA MET A 600 -18.78 -9.94 -0.01
C MET A 600 -19.61 -10.65 1.08
N GLN A 601 -19.78 -11.96 1.04
CA GLN A 601 -20.39 -12.73 2.13
C GLN A 601 -19.68 -12.49 3.48
N VAL A 602 -18.38 -12.22 3.46
CA VAL A 602 -17.61 -11.90 4.67
C VAL A 602 -17.56 -10.39 4.92
N ALA A 603 -17.41 -9.59 3.87
CA ALA A 603 -17.10 -8.17 3.98
C ALA A 603 -18.34 -7.31 4.31
N HIS A 604 -19.54 -7.64 3.80
CA HIS A 604 -20.75 -6.90 4.16
C HIS A 604 -21.26 -7.22 5.59
N GLY A 605 -20.81 -8.34 6.17
CA GLY A 605 -21.23 -8.77 7.51
C GLY A 605 -22.73 -9.15 7.56
N SER A 606 -23.44 -8.66 8.55
CA SER A 606 -24.89 -8.88 8.73
C SER A 606 -25.75 -7.67 8.31
N ASP A 607 -25.15 -6.63 7.75
CA ASP A 607 -25.86 -5.42 7.35
C ASP A 607 -26.44 -5.57 5.94
N CYS A 608 -27.75 -5.88 5.87
CA CYS A 608 -28.53 -5.95 4.64
C CYS A 608 -29.40 -4.71 4.42
N SER A 609 -28.97 -3.54 4.90
CA SER A 609 -29.68 -2.29 4.65
C SER A 609 -29.77 -2.00 3.14
N GLY A 610 -30.93 -1.47 2.73
CA GLY A 610 -31.17 -1.09 1.34
C GLY A 610 -30.52 0.24 0.96
N PHE A 611 -30.50 0.53 -0.33
CA PHE A 611 -30.09 1.84 -0.81
C PHE A 611 -31.11 2.90 -0.41
N PRO A 612 -30.68 4.11 0.00
CA PRO A 612 -31.61 5.18 0.36
C PRO A 612 -32.41 5.64 -0.86
N ALA A 613 -33.69 5.97 -0.65
CA ALA A 613 -34.51 6.56 -1.70
C ALA A 613 -33.93 7.92 -2.14
N PRO A 614 -33.96 8.25 -3.44
CA PRO A 614 -33.44 9.52 -3.93
C PRO A 614 -34.30 10.72 -3.45
N GLN A 615 -33.63 11.79 -3.05
CA GLN A 615 -34.30 13.06 -2.70
C GLN A 615 -34.66 13.89 -3.93
N SER A 616 -33.92 13.69 -5.03
CA SER A 616 -34.07 14.41 -6.28
C SER A 616 -34.28 13.42 -7.45
N PRO A 617 -35.46 12.85 -7.60
CA PRO A 617 -35.74 11.91 -8.70
C PRO A 617 -35.48 12.55 -10.06
N VAL A 618 -35.08 11.74 -11.03
CA VAL A 618 -34.85 12.20 -12.42
C VAL A 618 -36.20 12.45 -13.08
N SER A 619 -36.32 13.62 -13.75
CA SER A 619 -37.41 13.87 -14.69
C SER A 619 -37.05 13.26 -16.04
N PHE A 620 -37.77 12.21 -16.42
CA PHE A 620 -37.58 11.53 -17.69
C PHE A 620 -38.41 12.15 -18.79
N SER A 621 -37.85 12.17 -20.02
CA SER A 621 -38.55 12.52 -21.23
C SER A 621 -38.45 11.38 -22.24
N PRO A 622 -39.46 11.16 -23.08
CA PRO A 622 -39.37 10.21 -24.18
C PRO A 622 -38.20 10.59 -25.08
N PHE A 623 -37.33 9.63 -25.35
CA PHE A 623 -36.19 9.84 -26.21
C PHE A 623 -36.41 9.16 -27.58
N PHE A 624 -36.24 9.94 -28.63
CA PHE A 624 -36.38 9.50 -29.99
C PHE A 624 -35.12 9.88 -30.79
N SER A 625 -34.63 8.94 -31.56
CA SER A 625 -33.55 9.17 -32.52
C SER A 625 -33.79 8.34 -33.80
N SER A 626 -32.88 8.41 -34.73
CA SER A 626 -32.88 7.51 -35.87
C SER A 626 -32.64 6.03 -35.50
N ARG A 627 -32.17 5.78 -34.26
CA ARG A 627 -31.82 4.47 -33.68
C ARG A 627 -32.79 4.03 -32.59
N ALA A 628 -33.35 4.99 -31.84
CA ALA A 628 -34.23 4.74 -30.71
C ALA A 628 -35.69 4.92 -31.06
N GLY A 629 -36.55 4.02 -30.55
CA GLY A 629 -38.03 4.13 -30.55
C GLY A 629 -38.56 4.23 -29.11
N SER A 630 -39.78 4.72 -28.91
CA SER A 630 -40.50 4.50 -27.64
C SER A 630 -41.45 3.33 -27.80
N GLY A 631 -41.40 2.39 -26.88
CA GLY A 631 -42.36 1.28 -26.85
C GLY A 631 -43.76 1.81 -26.47
N SER A 632 -44.61 2.10 -27.47
CA SER A 632 -46.05 2.11 -27.28
C SER A 632 -46.51 0.65 -27.25
N GLY A 633 -47.17 0.26 -26.15
CA GLY A 633 -47.70 -1.10 -25.98
C GLY A 633 -48.39 -1.61 -27.22
N SER A 634 -48.13 -2.87 -27.54
CA SER A 634 -48.71 -3.59 -28.70
C SER A 634 -50.23 -3.56 -28.67
N GLY A 635 -50.82 -2.70 -29.52
CA GLY A 635 -52.19 -2.81 -29.94
C GLY A 635 -52.24 -3.49 -31.32
N SER A 636 -52.82 -4.65 -31.35
CA SER A 636 -53.09 -5.43 -32.55
C SER A 636 -53.75 -4.60 -33.64
N ASN A 637 -53.23 -4.61 -34.87
CA ASN A 637 -53.89 -4.12 -36.08
C ASN A 637 -55.15 -4.93 -36.37
N GLY A 638 -56.30 -4.27 -36.20
CA GLY A 638 -57.58 -4.71 -36.75
C GLY A 638 -58.07 -3.57 -37.65
N SER A 639 -57.98 -3.76 -38.95
CA SER A 639 -58.65 -2.90 -39.95
C SER A 639 -60.17 -3.02 -39.81
N GLY A 640 -60.88 -1.91 -39.62
CA GLY A 640 -62.33 -1.85 -39.65
C GLY A 640 -62.85 -0.42 -39.66
N SER A 641 -63.42 -0.08 -40.83
CA SER A 641 -64.03 1.20 -41.18
C SER A 641 -65.30 1.48 -40.38
N GLY A 642 -65.46 2.74 -39.95
CA GLY A 642 -66.72 3.50 -40.10
C GLY A 642 -67.68 3.62 -38.89
N TYR A 643 -68.05 4.88 -38.70
CA TYR A 643 -69.29 5.46 -38.15
C TYR A 643 -69.53 5.47 -36.61
N GLY A 644 -69.46 6.66 -36.09
CA GLY A 644 -70.45 7.49 -35.44
C GLY A 644 -71.25 6.97 -34.21
N GLY A 645 -71.32 7.77 -33.18
CA GLY A 645 -72.45 7.75 -32.28
C GLY A 645 -72.15 7.83 -30.78
N SER A 646 -72.52 8.90 -30.24
CA SER A 646 -72.57 9.38 -28.87
C SER A 646 -73.23 8.50 -27.82
N ASN A 647 -72.85 8.78 -26.56
CA ASN A 647 -73.67 8.85 -25.34
C ASN A 647 -73.57 7.76 -24.28
N THR A 648 -73.12 8.25 -23.17
CA THR A 648 -73.67 8.18 -21.78
C THR A 648 -73.80 6.85 -21.03
N ALA A 649 -73.16 6.91 -19.86
CA ALA A 649 -73.68 6.63 -18.53
C ALA A 649 -73.77 5.19 -17.96
N THR A 650 -73.13 5.06 -16.84
CA THR A 650 -73.52 4.39 -15.58
C THR A 650 -73.74 2.88 -15.54
N GLY A 651 -73.14 2.27 -14.52
CA GLY A 651 -73.69 1.08 -13.92
C GLY A 651 -72.71 0.12 -13.25
N SER A 652 -72.68 0.21 -11.97
CA SER A 652 -72.13 -0.71 -10.97
C SER A 652 -72.53 -2.19 -11.17
N GLY A 653 -71.65 -3.09 -10.74
CA GLY A 653 -72.08 -4.47 -10.51
C GLY A 653 -70.96 -5.44 -10.13
N SER A 654 -71.01 -5.79 -8.87
CA SER A 654 -70.28 -6.85 -8.19
C SER A 654 -70.51 -8.25 -8.77
N GLY A 655 -69.49 -9.12 -8.71
CA GLY A 655 -69.74 -10.56 -8.94
C GLY A 655 -68.52 -11.42 -8.67
N ARG A 656 -68.56 -12.14 -7.55
CA ARG A 656 -67.65 -13.27 -7.22
C ARG A 656 -67.87 -14.44 -8.14
N GLY A 657 -66.78 -15.17 -8.44
CA GLY A 657 -66.91 -16.53 -8.99
C GLY A 657 -65.58 -17.27 -8.97
N LYS A 658 -65.60 -18.40 -8.29
CA LYS A 658 -64.53 -19.37 -8.05
C LYS A 658 -64.23 -20.26 -9.27
N ALA A 659 -62.99 -20.71 -9.32
CA ALA A 659 -62.49 -22.08 -9.43
C ALA A 659 -62.21 -22.71 -10.81
N SER A 660 -61.04 -23.27 -10.85
CA SER A 660 -60.60 -24.58 -11.37
C SER A 660 -60.28 -24.71 -12.85
N GLY A 661 -59.07 -25.24 -13.06
CA GLY A 661 -58.85 -26.29 -14.06
C GLY A 661 -57.68 -26.07 -14.99
N ALA A 662 -56.59 -26.69 -14.65
CA ALA A 662 -55.73 -27.57 -15.45
C ALA A 662 -55.38 -27.24 -16.91
N GLY A 663 -54.10 -27.31 -17.17
CA GLY A 663 -53.58 -27.91 -18.40
C GLY A 663 -52.70 -27.00 -19.23
N GLY A 664 -51.41 -27.12 -19.14
CA GLY A 664 -50.62 -27.84 -20.09
C GLY A 664 -49.70 -27.01 -20.98
N ILE A 665 -48.47 -27.33 -20.81
CA ILE A 665 -47.43 -27.46 -21.79
C ILE A 665 -46.75 -26.16 -22.22
N GLY A 666 -45.61 -26.05 -21.71
CA GLY A 666 -44.45 -25.30 -21.80
C GLY A 666 -43.58 -25.34 -22.99
N ASN A 667 -42.54 -24.73 -23.01
CA ASN A 667 -41.30 -25.30 -23.53
C ASN A 667 -40.08 -24.59 -22.89
N PRO A 668 -39.00 -25.31 -22.73
CA PRO A 668 -37.93 -24.91 -21.83
C PRO A 668 -36.93 -24.03 -22.59
N VAL A 669 -36.49 -23.02 -21.87
CA VAL A 669 -35.27 -22.30 -22.20
C VAL A 669 -34.11 -23.10 -21.60
N ASP A 670 -33.24 -23.63 -22.46
CA ASP A 670 -32.04 -24.35 -22.09
C ASP A 670 -31.10 -23.44 -21.25
N ASN A 671 -31.02 -23.75 -20.00
CA ASN A 671 -29.87 -23.40 -19.15
C ASN A 671 -28.99 -24.65 -19.05
N PRO A 672 -27.66 -24.57 -19.25
CA PRO A 672 -26.81 -25.70 -18.96
C PRO A 672 -26.76 -25.96 -17.46
N PRO A 673 -26.74 -27.22 -17.02
CA PRO A 673 -26.90 -27.59 -15.61
C PRO A 673 -25.66 -27.33 -14.81
N GLY A 674 -25.78 -26.50 -13.78
CA GLY A 674 -24.87 -26.46 -12.67
C GLY A 674 -25.06 -27.73 -11.82
N GLN A 675 -24.11 -28.63 -11.83
CA GLN A 675 -24.12 -29.79 -10.96
C GLN A 675 -23.88 -29.37 -9.48
N HIS A 676 -24.91 -29.43 -8.68
CA HIS A 676 -24.79 -29.48 -7.24
C HIS A 676 -24.19 -30.84 -6.83
N ARG A 677 -22.93 -30.83 -6.43
CA ARG A 677 -22.36 -31.88 -5.62
C ARG A 677 -22.51 -31.50 -4.15
N THR A 678 -23.48 -32.09 -3.48
CA THR A 678 -23.54 -32.20 -2.03
C THR A 678 -22.34 -33.04 -1.56
N VAL A 679 -21.45 -32.45 -0.82
CA VAL A 679 -20.41 -33.16 -0.07
C VAL A 679 -20.69 -32.95 1.42
N SER A 680 -21.01 -34.03 2.09
CA SER A 680 -21.13 -34.09 3.56
C SER A 680 -19.80 -33.75 4.23
N PRO A 681 -19.78 -33.12 5.42
CA PRO A 681 -18.56 -32.77 6.10
C PRO A 681 -17.95 -33.99 6.79
N THR A 682 -16.77 -34.38 6.37
CA THR A 682 -15.88 -35.24 7.18
C THR A 682 -14.90 -34.34 7.93
N THR A 683 -14.96 -34.43 9.23
CA THR A 683 -14.02 -33.85 10.19
C THR A 683 -12.60 -34.39 9.96
N GLY A 684 -11.65 -33.48 9.70
CA GLY A 684 -10.23 -33.77 9.66
C GLY A 684 -9.45 -32.48 9.72
N GLY A 685 -8.93 -32.15 10.90
CA GLY A 685 -8.09 -30.98 11.12
C GLY A 685 -6.75 -31.11 10.37
N GLY A 686 -6.52 -30.19 9.49
CA GLY A 686 -5.24 -29.97 8.85
C GLY A 686 -5.17 -28.52 8.42
N THR A 687 -4.36 -27.70 9.10
CA THR A 687 -4.00 -26.36 8.70
C THR A 687 -3.16 -26.44 7.43
N SER A 688 -3.79 -26.48 6.26
CA SER A 688 -3.09 -26.26 5.01
C SER A 688 -2.98 -24.77 4.77
N HIS A 689 -1.80 -24.23 4.96
CA HIS A 689 -1.44 -22.92 4.41
C HIS A 689 -1.47 -23.04 2.88
N HIS A 690 -2.53 -22.53 2.25
CA HIS A 690 -2.56 -22.35 0.81
C HIS A 690 -1.55 -21.27 0.43
N THR A 691 -0.34 -21.67 0.10
CA THR A 691 0.66 -20.83 -0.52
C THR A 691 0.28 -20.63 -1.99
N TYR A 692 0.05 -19.38 -2.41
CA TYR A 692 -0.06 -19.02 -3.82
C TYR A 692 1.14 -19.60 -4.58
N ASN A 693 0.89 -20.26 -5.72
CA ASN A 693 1.99 -20.84 -6.49
C ASN A 693 2.70 -19.73 -7.29
N PRO A 694 3.95 -19.38 -6.93
CA PRO A 694 4.64 -18.24 -7.51
C PRO A 694 5.06 -18.40 -8.96
N GLN A 695 5.06 -19.63 -9.50
CA GLN A 695 5.57 -19.90 -10.86
C GLN A 695 4.67 -19.39 -11.96
N PHE A 696 3.40 -19.10 -11.65
CA PHE A 696 2.38 -18.69 -12.64
C PHE A 696 2.05 -17.19 -12.61
N TYR A 697 2.60 -16.42 -11.66
CA TYR A 697 2.33 -15.00 -11.51
C TYR A 697 3.59 -14.18 -11.79
N ALA A 698 3.96 -14.12 -13.05
CA ALA A 698 5.14 -13.40 -13.46
C ALA A 698 4.89 -11.90 -13.59
N SER A 699 5.94 -11.08 -13.52
CA SER A 699 5.88 -9.63 -13.74
C SER A 699 5.29 -9.31 -15.11
N PRO A 700 4.50 -8.21 -15.25
CA PRO A 700 4.03 -7.75 -16.55
C PRO A 700 5.20 -7.46 -17.48
N PRO A 701 4.98 -7.48 -18.81
CA PRO A 701 6.01 -7.19 -19.78
C PRO A 701 6.58 -5.80 -19.52
N GLN A 702 7.91 -5.70 -19.43
CA GLN A 702 8.58 -4.42 -19.51
C GLN A 702 8.31 -3.85 -20.91
N THR A 703 7.86 -2.63 -21.01
CA THR A 703 7.80 -1.88 -22.26
C THR A 703 9.20 -1.88 -22.86
N ALA A 704 9.39 -2.48 -24.02
CA ALA A 704 10.63 -2.43 -24.75
C ALA A 704 10.97 -0.94 -25.00
N PRO A 705 12.23 -0.52 -24.83
CA PRO A 705 12.63 0.82 -25.24
C PRO A 705 12.39 0.96 -26.76
N PRO A 706 12.02 2.14 -27.26
CA PRO A 706 11.79 2.36 -28.68
C PRO A 706 13.04 1.96 -29.45
N SER A 707 12.90 1.09 -30.44
CA SER A 707 13.94 0.69 -31.38
C SER A 707 14.37 1.93 -32.15
N SER A 708 15.58 2.44 -31.84
CA SER A 708 16.26 3.42 -32.68
C SER A 708 16.57 2.75 -34.02
N GLY A 709 15.88 3.22 -35.07
CA GLY A 709 16.11 2.81 -36.44
C GLY A 709 17.56 3.04 -36.85
N GLY A 710 18.20 1.97 -37.30
CA GLY A 710 19.53 1.98 -37.85
C GLY A 710 19.58 2.65 -39.20
N GLY A 711 20.53 3.55 -39.38
CA GLY A 711 21.06 4.00 -40.66
C GLY A 711 22.52 3.63 -40.72
N GLY A 712 22.89 2.84 -41.74
CA GLY A 712 24.15 2.18 -41.91
C GLY A 712 25.30 3.06 -42.37
N GLY A 713 26.48 2.47 -42.33
CA GLY A 713 27.61 2.75 -43.27
C GLY A 713 28.93 3.12 -42.67
N GLY A 714 29.92 2.24 -42.76
CA GLY A 714 31.25 2.59 -43.18
C GLY A 714 32.41 2.50 -42.19
N THR A 715 33.08 1.36 -42.22
CA THR A 715 34.55 1.14 -42.26
C THR A 715 35.52 1.94 -41.37
N GLY A 716 36.34 1.20 -40.65
CA GLY A 716 37.79 1.36 -40.63
C GLY A 716 38.49 1.79 -39.33
N GLY A 717 39.37 0.94 -38.78
CA GLY A 717 40.61 1.41 -38.21
C GLY A 717 40.91 1.19 -36.74
N ALA A 718 41.79 0.27 -36.52
CA ALA A 718 42.55 -0.16 -35.35
C ALA A 718 43.09 0.94 -34.42
N GLY A 719 43.34 0.55 -33.14
CA GLY A 719 44.36 1.18 -32.31
C GLY A 719 44.18 1.01 -30.80
N ALA A 720 44.86 0.00 -30.26
CA ALA A 720 45.55 -0.10 -28.95
C ALA A 720 45.25 0.87 -27.78
N GLY A 721 45.12 0.28 -26.56
CA GLY A 721 45.13 0.93 -25.23
C GLY A 721 46.52 1.44 -24.80
N PRO A 722 46.91 1.59 -23.49
CA PRO A 722 46.19 1.34 -22.22
C PRO A 722 46.37 2.45 -21.14
N ALA A 723 45.79 2.23 -19.97
CA ALA A 723 46.18 2.62 -18.60
C ALA A 723 46.31 4.10 -18.19
N HIS A 724 45.51 4.55 -17.25
CA HIS A 724 45.89 4.89 -15.86
C HIS A 724 44.64 4.88 -14.96
#